data_0ba91bfb0752293cb9dcdc7de1db45e9
#
_entry.id   0ba91bfb0752293cb9dcdc7de1db45e9
#
_cell.length_a   1.000
_cell.length_b   1.000
_cell.length_c   1.000
_cell.angle_alpha   90.00
_cell.angle_beta   90.00
_cell.angle_gamma   90.00
#
_symmetry.space_group_name_H-M   'P 1'
#
loop_
_entity.id
_entity.type
_entity.pdbx_description
1 polymer ?
#
loop_
_entity_poly.entity_id
_entity_poly.type
_entity_poly.pdbx_seq_one_letter_code
_entity_poly.pdbx_strand_id
1 'polypeptide(L)'
;MYKRQIKSTENGLTSEQARRRSAETGKNKLAEGKKTPLILRFLSQFADPMIIILIAAAVISAITSVLQKEFPSDVIIIMFVVIVNAILGVYQESKAEKAIEALQKMAAATTKVLRDGKVCEIPSEDLTVGDVVLLEAGDAVPADGRIFESASLKIEESALTGESVPVNKFIKAIGLEGQKDVPLGDRKNMMYMGSTVVYGRGKAVITSIGMDTEMGKIAGALSSAKDEQTPLQKKLGQLSKILSFIVLGICVFMFAFDIVRALVTGTEMNLDFLLGSFMLAVSLAVAAIPEGLAAVVTVVLSIGVTNMSKKNAIIRKLTAVETLGCAQIICSDKTGTLTQNKMTVVEHYCDNEKMLAEGMALCTDVNLDDDGNLVGEPTEMALVAYSMSLGMNKNELLKSAPRVGEAPFDSNRKMMSTIHKTADGILQFTKGAPDEILKHCTKIFKNGEVSPLTDADRDAVLKKNKEFADRALRVLACGYKQLSCVPEDQSPDNIENELVFCGLVGMIDPVRPEVKAAIEECRGAGIRPIMITGDHKDTAVAIALELGIIKDKSEAITGAELDDISDEDFKEKVTQYSVYARVQPEHKVRIVNAWKSRGMITAMTGDGVNDAPSIKSADIGVGMGITGTDVTKNVADMVLADDNFATIVSAVEEGRRIYDNIRKSIQFLLSSNLSEVMAIFTANLLGFTILKPVHLLWINLVTDCFPALALSMEKGEKDLMKRPPRKSSDGIFAGGVGFDVVYQGLFVTLLTLAAYFIGHFMEAGRWEITESADGMTMAFLTMSMCEIFHSFNMRSQHGSTVSMLLHGSFNKYIFGSTVLSLITTALVIEVPFLADAFDFTTIDAREFFTALGLAFLIIPLVEIVKAIERAVIKNKAKKQTVK
;
A
#
# COMPACT_ATOMS: atom_id res chain seq x y z
N MET A 1 -11.19 -41.69 19.35
CA MET A 1 -12.52 -41.09 19.24
C MET A 1 -12.67 -40.17 18.04
N TYR A 2 -11.81 -39.18 17.83
CA TYR A 2 -11.88 -38.23 16.71
C TYR A 2 -11.78 -38.85 15.32
N LYS A 3 -10.90 -39.85 15.13
CA LYS A 3 -10.77 -40.56 13.86
C LYS A 3 -12.08 -41.19 13.39
N ARG A 4 -12.95 -41.64 14.34
CA ARG A 4 -14.25 -42.25 14.01
C ARG A 4 -15.35 -41.23 13.75
N GLN A 5 -15.39 -40.11 14.49
CA GLN A 5 -16.39 -39.05 14.31
C GLN A 5 -16.14 -38.21 13.07
N ILE A 6 -14.87 -37.81 12.82
CA ILE A 6 -14.49 -36.94 11.71
C ILE A 6 -14.09 -37.77 10.47
N LYS A 7 -13.93 -39.07 10.56
CA LYS A 7 -13.54 -40.00 9.48
C LYS A 7 -12.24 -39.53 8.77
N SER A 8 -11.24 -39.12 9.56
CA SER A 8 -9.92 -38.73 9.07
C SER A 8 -8.82 -39.68 9.52
N THR A 9 -7.64 -39.62 8.92
CA THR A 9 -6.48 -40.44 9.25
C THR A 9 -5.31 -39.59 9.69
N GLU A 10 -4.28 -40.17 10.30
CA GLU A 10 -3.03 -39.48 10.64
C GLU A 10 -2.27 -38.99 9.39
N ASN A 11 -2.49 -39.65 8.24
CA ASN A 11 -1.93 -39.30 6.95
C ASN A 11 -2.76 -38.26 6.16
N GLY A 12 -3.78 -37.64 6.83
CA GLY A 12 -4.68 -36.69 6.23
C GLY A 12 -5.79 -37.32 5.40
N LEU A 13 -6.50 -36.46 4.67
CA LEU A 13 -7.53 -36.85 3.70
C LEU A 13 -6.89 -37.07 2.32
N THR A 14 -7.58 -37.85 1.48
CA THR A 14 -7.24 -37.82 0.04
C THR A 14 -7.77 -36.54 -0.60
N SER A 15 -7.13 -36.10 -1.69
CA SER A 15 -7.57 -34.91 -2.45
C SER A 15 -9.02 -35.02 -2.92
N GLU A 16 -9.51 -36.21 -3.25
CA GLU A 16 -10.89 -36.46 -3.63
C GLU A 16 -11.84 -36.31 -2.44
N GLN A 17 -11.47 -36.85 -1.28
CA GLN A 17 -12.25 -36.71 -0.04
C GLN A 17 -12.33 -35.24 0.40
N ALA A 18 -11.24 -34.50 0.32
CA ALA A 18 -11.20 -33.10 0.65
C ALA A 18 -12.13 -32.26 -0.26
N ARG A 19 -12.11 -32.49 -1.58
CA ARG A 19 -13.03 -31.84 -2.54
C ARG A 19 -14.49 -32.14 -2.25
N ARG A 20 -14.83 -33.40 -1.97
CA ARG A 20 -16.20 -33.79 -1.65
C ARG A 20 -16.68 -33.10 -0.38
N ARG A 21 -15.86 -33.07 0.67
CA ARG A 21 -16.23 -32.44 1.94
C ARG A 21 -16.34 -30.93 1.80
N SER A 22 -15.43 -30.29 1.08
CA SER A 22 -15.52 -28.85 0.79
C SER A 22 -16.80 -28.49 0.04
N ALA A 23 -17.31 -29.37 -0.84
CA ALA A 23 -18.61 -29.18 -1.49
C ALA A 23 -19.80 -29.32 -0.53
N GLU A 24 -19.67 -30.14 0.54
CA GLU A 24 -20.70 -30.35 1.54
C GLU A 24 -20.70 -29.29 2.65
N THR A 25 -19.51 -28.86 3.12
CA THR A 25 -19.34 -27.96 4.28
C THR A 25 -19.07 -26.49 3.87
N GLY A 26 -18.82 -26.22 2.59
CA GLY A 26 -18.46 -24.91 2.11
C GLY A 26 -17.00 -24.57 2.35
N LYS A 27 -16.63 -23.30 2.11
CA LYS A 27 -15.27 -22.79 2.28
C LYS A 27 -15.03 -22.33 3.71
N ASN A 28 -13.76 -22.38 4.15
CA ASN A 28 -13.33 -21.87 5.45
C ASN A 28 -13.22 -20.33 5.41
N LYS A 29 -14.38 -19.68 5.43
CA LYS A 29 -14.50 -18.21 5.44
C LYS A 29 -15.49 -17.76 6.50
N LEU A 30 -15.15 -16.68 7.19
CA LEU A 30 -16.13 -15.95 8.00
C LEU A 30 -17.12 -15.27 7.06
N ALA A 31 -18.39 -15.13 7.50
CA ALA A 31 -19.41 -14.47 6.70
C ALA A 31 -18.97 -13.03 6.42
N GLU A 32 -18.69 -12.74 5.17
CA GLU A 32 -18.62 -11.37 4.69
C GLU A 32 -20.00 -10.72 4.82
N GLY A 33 -20.07 -9.44 5.16
CA GLY A 33 -21.33 -8.69 5.20
C GLY A 33 -22.11 -8.92 3.90
N LYS A 34 -23.43 -9.12 3.98
CA LYS A 34 -24.26 -9.37 2.79
C LYS A 34 -24.04 -8.24 1.79
N LYS A 35 -23.50 -8.56 0.62
CA LYS A 35 -23.38 -7.60 -0.48
C LYS A 35 -24.77 -7.08 -0.83
N THR A 36 -24.93 -5.77 -0.82
CA THR A 36 -26.18 -5.14 -1.25
C THR A 36 -26.45 -5.49 -2.72
N PRO A 37 -27.64 -6.04 -3.06
CA PRO A 37 -28.01 -6.31 -4.43
C PRO A 37 -27.89 -5.05 -5.31
N LEU A 38 -27.50 -5.21 -6.58
CA LEU A 38 -27.34 -4.08 -7.52
C LEU A 38 -28.58 -3.18 -7.59
N ILE A 39 -29.79 -3.77 -7.51
CA ILE A 39 -31.05 -3.02 -7.48
C ILE A 39 -31.16 -2.13 -6.24
N LEU A 40 -30.80 -2.64 -5.06
CA LEU A 40 -30.80 -1.84 -3.82
C LEU A 40 -29.74 -0.73 -3.86
N ARG A 41 -28.57 -0.98 -4.45
CA ARG A 41 -27.57 0.07 -4.69
C ARG A 41 -28.06 1.13 -5.67
N PHE A 42 -28.75 0.71 -6.73
CA PHE A 42 -29.37 1.65 -7.66
C PHE A 42 -30.43 2.50 -6.94
N LEU A 43 -31.30 1.89 -6.15
CA LEU A 43 -32.30 2.61 -5.36
C LEU A 43 -31.69 3.51 -4.27
N SER A 44 -30.57 3.11 -3.68
CA SER A 44 -29.88 3.95 -2.68
C SER A 44 -29.28 5.21 -3.27
N GLN A 45 -28.97 5.26 -4.57
CA GLN A 45 -28.54 6.48 -5.24
C GLN A 45 -29.64 7.56 -5.18
N PHE A 46 -30.91 7.17 -5.23
CA PHE A 46 -32.06 8.12 -5.12
C PHE A 46 -32.25 8.69 -3.71
N ALA A 47 -31.56 8.17 -2.71
CA ALA A 47 -31.56 8.72 -1.37
C ALA A 47 -30.51 9.85 -1.19
N ASP A 48 -29.73 10.15 -2.21
CA ASP A 48 -28.83 11.30 -2.21
C ASP A 48 -29.66 12.59 -2.08
N PRO A 49 -29.31 13.52 -1.17
CA PRO A 49 -30.04 14.78 -0.96
C PRO A 49 -30.23 15.60 -2.25
N MET A 50 -29.24 15.52 -3.16
CA MET A 50 -29.31 16.23 -4.45
C MET A 50 -30.35 15.65 -5.38
N ILE A 51 -30.34 14.33 -5.52
CA ILE A 51 -31.32 13.63 -6.36
C ILE A 51 -32.73 13.83 -5.82
N ILE A 52 -32.89 13.92 -4.50
CA ILE A 52 -34.17 14.26 -3.87
C ILE A 52 -34.64 15.67 -4.28
N ILE A 53 -33.75 16.67 -4.28
CA ILE A 53 -34.05 18.03 -4.74
C ILE A 53 -34.44 18.04 -6.22
N LEU A 54 -33.70 17.32 -7.06
CA LEU A 54 -34.01 17.18 -8.50
C LEU A 54 -35.36 16.50 -8.74
N ILE A 55 -35.66 15.44 -8.00
CA ILE A 55 -36.97 14.77 -8.07
C ILE A 55 -38.08 15.72 -7.63
N ALA A 56 -37.87 16.50 -6.55
CA ALA A 56 -38.83 17.49 -6.12
C ALA A 56 -39.05 18.57 -7.19
N ALA A 57 -37.99 19.05 -7.83
CA ALA A 57 -38.05 19.96 -8.95
C ALA A 57 -38.82 19.36 -10.17
N ALA A 58 -38.51 18.10 -10.51
CA ALA A 58 -39.24 17.41 -11.59
C ALA A 58 -40.73 17.25 -11.28
N VAL A 59 -41.11 16.97 -10.02
CA VAL A 59 -42.51 16.89 -9.59
C VAL A 59 -43.21 18.25 -9.73
N ILE A 60 -42.57 19.34 -9.30
CA ILE A 60 -43.09 20.71 -9.43
C ILE A 60 -43.22 21.08 -10.91
N SER A 61 -42.19 20.82 -11.73
CA SER A 61 -42.24 21.05 -13.18
C SER A 61 -43.36 20.21 -13.87
N ALA A 62 -43.58 18.96 -13.42
CA ALA A 62 -44.67 18.15 -13.92
C ALA A 62 -46.04 18.74 -13.63
N ILE A 63 -46.24 19.24 -12.40
CA ILE A 63 -47.49 19.89 -11.99
C ILE A 63 -47.73 21.16 -12.83
N THR A 64 -46.71 21.96 -13.06
CA THR A 64 -46.75 23.18 -13.85
C THR A 64 -47.11 22.88 -15.31
N SER A 65 -46.39 21.92 -15.94
CA SER A 65 -46.69 21.55 -17.34
C SER A 65 -48.11 21.02 -17.52
N VAL A 66 -48.65 20.29 -16.55
CA VAL A 66 -50.02 19.80 -16.58
C VAL A 66 -51.03 20.99 -16.50
N LEU A 67 -50.75 21.99 -15.62
CA LEU A 67 -51.58 23.17 -15.44
C LEU A 67 -51.57 24.07 -16.70
N GLN A 68 -50.40 24.23 -17.31
CA GLN A 68 -50.19 25.04 -18.52
C GLN A 68 -50.56 24.29 -19.83
N LYS A 69 -50.87 22.98 -19.76
CA LYS A 69 -51.11 22.08 -20.88
C LYS A 69 -49.94 22.02 -21.87
N GLU A 70 -48.72 22.15 -21.39
CA GLU A 70 -47.49 22.05 -22.13
C GLU A 70 -46.89 20.62 -22.02
N PHE A 71 -46.06 20.25 -22.98
CA PHE A 71 -45.38 18.96 -22.94
C PHE A 71 -44.27 18.99 -21.87
N PRO A 72 -44.22 18.03 -20.92
CA PRO A 72 -43.29 18.06 -19.78
C PRO A 72 -41.87 17.66 -20.18
N SER A 73 -41.23 18.38 -21.10
CA SER A 73 -39.86 18.15 -21.58
C SER A 73 -38.86 18.12 -20.47
N ASP A 74 -38.89 19.11 -19.57
CA ASP A 74 -37.95 19.26 -18.47
C ASP A 74 -37.99 18.06 -17.53
N VAL A 75 -39.20 17.56 -17.24
CA VAL A 75 -39.39 16.38 -16.36
C VAL A 75 -38.72 15.15 -16.94
N ILE A 76 -38.91 14.93 -18.26
CA ILE A 76 -38.33 13.77 -18.96
C ILE A 76 -36.83 13.86 -18.95
N ILE A 77 -36.25 15.03 -19.17
CA ILE A 77 -34.82 15.24 -19.23
C ILE A 77 -34.20 15.10 -17.81
N ILE A 78 -34.78 15.75 -16.79
CA ILE A 78 -34.32 15.62 -15.40
C ILE A 78 -34.34 14.15 -14.99
N MET A 79 -35.44 13.42 -15.25
CA MET A 79 -35.53 12.01 -14.91
C MET A 79 -34.55 11.13 -15.69
N PHE A 80 -34.32 11.43 -16.98
CA PHE A 80 -33.32 10.73 -17.78
C PHE A 80 -31.91 10.91 -17.20
N VAL A 81 -31.51 12.14 -16.88
CA VAL A 81 -30.20 12.44 -16.30
C VAL A 81 -30.05 11.80 -14.92
N VAL A 82 -31.05 11.85 -14.06
CA VAL A 82 -31.05 11.20 -12.74
C VAL A 82 -30.84 9.69 -12.87
N ILE A 83 -31.53 9.05 -13.84
CA ILE A 83 -31.37 7.61 -14.08
C ILE A 83 -29.98 7.29 -14.61
N VAL A 84 -29.46 8.07 -15.56
CA VAL A 84 -28.11 7.89 -16.12
C VAL A 84 -27.04 8.07 -15.02
N ASN A 85 -27.19 9.11 -14.18
CA ASN A 85 -26.26 9.34 -13.08
C ASN A 85 -26.29 8.19 -12.05
N ALA A 86 -27.48 7.70 -11.69
CA ALA A 86 -27.62 6.54 -10.81
C ALA A 86 -26.98 5.26 -11.40
N ILE A 87 -27.13 5.01 -12.70
CA ILE A 87 -26.47 3.88 -13.38
C ILE A 87 -24.94 4.05 -13.36
N LEU A 88 -24.46 5.25 -13.65
CA LEU A 88 -23.03 5.55 -13.68
C LEU A 88 -22.40 5.39 -12.28
N GLY A 89 -23.08 5.89 -11.25
CA GLY A 89 -22.68 5.76 -9.86
C GLY A 89 -22.55 4.28 -9.44
N VAL A 90 -23.55 3.47 -9.71
CA VAL A 90 -23.52 2.01 -9.43
C VAL A 90 -22.40 1.31 -10.21
N TYR A 91 -22.20 1.67 -11.48
CA TYR A 91 -21.13 1.09 -12.29
C TYR A 91 -19.74 1.42 -11.74
N GLN A 92 -19.49 2.68 -11.36
CA GLN A 92 -18.23 3.13 -10.78
C GLN A 92 -17.96 2.46 -9.43
N GLU A 93 -18.96 2.40 -8.53
CA GLU A 93 -18.89 1.74 -7.23
C GLU A 93 -18.59 0.25 -7.37
N SER A 94 -19.33 -0.45 -8.26
CA SER A 94 -19.14 -1.88 -8.51
C SER A 94 -17.75 -2.20 -9.09
N LYS A 95 -17.22 -1.33 -9.96
CA LYS A 95 -15.88 -1.50 -10.52
C LYS A 95 -14.80 -1.32 -9.49
N ALA A 96 -14.93 -0.33 -8.60
CA ALA A 96 -14.01 -0.08 -7.50
C ALA A 96 -14.02 -1.25 -6.49
N GLU A 97 -15.19 -1.74 -6.11
CA GLU A 97 -15.35 -2.90 -5.21
C GLU A 97 -14.68 -4.16 -5.77
N LYS A 98 -14.92 -4.48 -7.05
CA LYS A 98 -14.27 -5.63 -7.71
C LYS A 98 -12.74 -5.53 -7.74
N ALA A 99 -12.19 -4.34 -7.92
CA ALA A 99 -10.75 -4.14 -7.89
C ALA A 99 -10.18 -4.38 -6.48
N ILE A 100 -10.86 -3.92 -5.44
CA ILE A 100 -10.49 -4.15 -4.03
C ILE A 100 -10.59 -5.65 -3.70
N GLU A 101 -11.67 -6.33 -4.10
CA GLU A 101 -11.86 -7.77 -3.88
C GLU A 101 -10.76 -8.62 -4.55
N ALA A 102 -10.36 -8.25 -5.77
CA ALA A 102 -9.27 -8.93 -6.48
C ALA A 102 -7.94 -8.81 -5.72
N LEU A 103 -7.67 -7.66 -5.10
CA LEU A 103 -6.47 -7.42 -4.30
C LEU A 103 -6.48 -8.20 -2.98
N GLN A 104 -7.62 -8.26 -2.31
CA GLN A 104 -7.77 -9.07 -1.09
C GLN A 104 -7.51 -10.55 -1.35
N LYS A 105 -7.90 -11.06 -2.51
CA LYS A 105 -7.59 -12.44 -2.94
C LYS A 105 -6.10 -12.70 -3.15
N MET A 106 -5.33 -11.71 -3.56
CA MET A 106 -3.87 -11.84 -3.73
C MET A 106 -3.12 -11.91 -2.39
N ALA A 107 -3.72 -11.42 -1.31
CA ALA A 107 -3.18 -11.45 0.05
C ALA A 107 -3.76 -12.61 0.90
N ALA A 108 -4.41 -13.60 0.27
CA ALA A 108 -5.03 -14.71 0.99
C ALA A 108 -3.98 -15.55 1.72
N ALA A 109 -4.27 -15.89 2.99
CA ALA A 109 -3.42 -16.74 3.79
C ALA A 109 -3.38 -18.17 3.22
N THR A 110 -2.22 -18.81 3.29
CA THR A 110 -2.01 -20.22 2.93
C THR A 110 -1.81 -21.06 4.19
N THR A 111 -1.97 -22.38 4.07
CA THR A 111 -1.84 -23.31 5.19
C THR A 111 -1.21 -24.61 4.70
N LYS A 112 -0.24 -25.12 5.47
CA LYS A 112 0.37 -26.42 5.25
C LYS A 112 -0.54 -27.54 5.73
N VAL A 113 -0.95 -28.42 4.82
CA VAL A 113 -1.82 -29.57 5.14
C VAL A 113 -1.18 -30.86 4.67
N LEU A 114 -1.54 -31.95 5.34
CA LEU A 114 -1.18 -33.30 4.95
C LEU A 114 -2.33 -33.91 4.15
N ARG A 115 -2.18 -34.07 2.84
CA ARG A 115 -3.14 -34.75 1.94
C ARG A 115 -2.41 -35.80 1.12
N ASP A 116 -3.08 -36.93 0.87
CA ASP A 116 -2.50 -38.09 0.16
C ASP A 116 -1.15 -38.55 0.75
N GLY A 117 -0.94 -38.34 2.06
CA GLY A 117 0.33 -38.65 2.73
C GLY A 117 1.49 -37.71 2.44
N LYS A 118 1.25 -36.61 1.71
CA LYS A 118 2.25 -35.57 1.38
C LYS A 118 1.86 -34.24 1.97
N VAL A 119 2.84 -33.46 2.40
CA VAL A 119 2.65 -32.09 2.82
C VAL A 119 2.44 -31.24 1.57
N CYS A 120 1.35 -30.47 1.54
CA CYS A 120 1.05 -29.52 0.50
C CYS A 120 0.57 -28.20 1.11
N GLU A 121 0.84 -27.11 0.45
CA GLU A 121 0.36 -25.77 0.84
C GLU A 121 -0.89 -25.45 0.02
N ILE A 122 -1.96 -25.06 0.73
CA ILE A 122 -3.24 -24.70 0.12
C ILE A 122 -3.70 -23.33 0.63
N PRO A 123 -4.55 -22.60 -0.13
CA PRO A 123 -5.25 -21.45 0.43
C PRO A 123 -6.04 -21.86 1.68
N SER A 124 -5.93 -21.07 2.75
CA SER A 124 -6.64 -21.38 4.03
C SER A 124 -8.15 -21.46 3.85
N GLU A 125 -8.70 -20.80 2.83
CA GLU A 125 -10.12 -20.87 2.49
C GLU A 125 -10.58 -22.24 1.94
N ASP A 126 -9.64 -23.05 1.40
CA ASP A 126 -9.91 -24.37 0.84
C ASP A 126 -9.73 -25.51 1.87
N LEU A 127 -9.54 -25.13 3.14
CA LEU A 127 -9.45 -26.06 4.25
C LEU A 127 -10.85 -26.68 4.54
N THR A 128 -10.88 -27.95 4.89
CA THR A 128 -12.13 -28.65 5.21
C THR A 128 -12.03 -29.46 6.49
N VAL A 129 -13.18 -29.78 7.09
CA VAL A 129 -13.25 -30.60 8.30
C VAL A 129 -12.63 -31.96 8.05
N GLY A 130 -11.63 -32.32 8.88
CA GLY A 130 -10.87 -33.55 8.78
C GLY A 130 -9.53 -33.44 8.09
N ASP A 131 -9.19 -32.29 7.53
CA ASP A 131 -7.80 -32.01 7.10
C ASP A 131 -6.86 -32.08 8.30
N VAL A 132 -5.64 -32.52 8.06
CA VAL A 132 -4.55 -32.48 9.03
C VAL A 132 -3.65 -31.30 8.69
N VAL A 133 -3.58 -30.32 9.60
CA VAL A 133 -2.72 -29.15 9.46
C VAL A 133 -1.42 -29.33 10.22
N LEU A 134 -0.33 -28.82 9.65
CA LEU A 134 0.97 -28.67 10.28
C LEU A 134 1.08 -27.25 10.81
N LEU A 135 1.54 -27.10 12.04
CA LEU A 135 1.69 -25.83 12.73
C LEU A 135 3.13 -25.64 13.17
N GLU A 136 3.71 -24.49 12.88
CA GLU A 136 5.03 -24.06 13.29
C GLU A 136 4.97 -22.66 13.92
N ALA A 137 5.98 -22.31 14.71
CA ALA A 137 6.05 -20.98 15.29
C ALA A 137 6.01 -19.90 14.18
N GLY A 138 5.08 -18.95 14.31
CA GLY A 138 4.81 -17.91 13.33
C GLY A 138 3.56 -18.15 12.46
N ASP A 139 2.98 -19.33 12.48
CA ASP A 139 1.77 -19.64 11.74
C ASP A 139 0.52 -19.06 12.43
N ALA A 140 -0.42 -18.55 11.64
CA ALA A 140 -1.76 -18.28 12.10
C ALA A 140 -2.58 -19.58 12.09
N VAL A 141 -3.36 -19.81 13.13
CA VAL A 141 -4.26 -20.96 13.21
C VAL A 141 -5.46 -20.74 12.26
N PRO A 142 -5.59 -21.55 11.18
CA PRO A 142 -6.50 -21.26 10.09
C PRO A 142 -7.96 -21.62 10.36
N ALA A 143 -8.21 -22.54 11.32
CA ALA A 143 -9.52 -23.03 11.70
C ALA A 143 -9.45 -23.73 13.06
N ASP A 144 -10.61 -24.08 13.65
CA ASP A 144 -10.61 -24.80 14.91
C ASP A 144 -10.19 -26.26 14.70
N GLY A 145 -9.32 -26.76 15.56
CA GLY A 145 -8.78 -28.10 15.42
C GLY A 145 -8.40 -28.75 16.73
N ARG A 146 -8.33 -30.10 16.68
CA ARG A 146 -7.88 -30.94 17.78
C ARG A 146 -6.42 -31.34 17.60
N ILE A 147 -5.56 -30.92 18.52
CA ILE A 147 -4.12 -31.20 18.50
C ILE A 147 -3.91 -32.71 18.88
N PHE A 148 -3.15 -33.42 18.07
CA PHE A 148 -2.77 -34.80 18.30
C PHE A 148 -1.26 -35.05 18.28
N GLU A 149 -0.44 -34.04 17.84
CA GLU A 149 1.00 -34.04 17.97
C GLU A 149 1.41 -32.66 18.46
N SER A 150 2.27 -32.60 19.48
CA SER A 150 2.78 -31.34 20.04
C SER A 150 4.22 -31.53 20.50
N ALA A 151 5.13 -30.70 19.94
CA ALA A 151 6.51 -30.56 20.38
C ALA A 151 6.68 -29.14 20.95
N SER A 152 6.42 -28.99 22.25
CA SER A 152 6.48 -27.71 22.98
C SER A 152 5.59 -26.61 22.36
N LEU A 153 4.48 -26.98 21.76
CA LEU A 153 3.59 -26.06 21.06
C LEU A 153 2.94 -25.06 22.04
N LYS A 154 3.10 -23.75 21.77
CA LYS A 154 2.44 -22.68 22.49
C LYS A 154 1.64 -21.82 21.53
N ILE A 155 0.39 -21.55 21.87
CA ILE A 155 -0.53 -20.75 21.05
C ILE A 155 -1.02 -19.57 21.87
N GLU A 156 -0.94 -18.37 21.30
CA GLU A 156 -1.54 -17.16 21.82
C GLU A 156 -3.01 -17.08 21.36
N GLU A 157 -3.91 -17.05 22.32
CA GLU A 157 -5.36 -17.09 22.11
C GLU A 157 -6.07 -15.80 22.56
N SER A 158 -5.33 -14.69 22.66
CA SER A 158 -5.83 -13.41 23.17
C SER A 158 -7.06 -12.87 22.45
N ALA A 159 -7.20 -13.15 21.16
CA ALA A 159 -8.38 -12.78 20.37
C ALA A 159 -9.68 -13.43 20.85
N LEU A 160 -9.61 -14.58 21.53
CA LEU A 160 -10.76 -15.34 22.03
C LEU A 160 -10.90 -15.30 23.54
N THR A 161 -9.77 -15.34 24.27
CA THR A 161 -9.76 -15.45 25.74
C THR A 161 -9.53 -14.10 26.42
N GLY A 162 -8.99 -13.10 25.69
CA GLY A 162 -8.56 -11.82 26.24
C GLY A 162 -7.21 -11.88 26.98
N GLU A 163 -6.61 -13.07 27.14
CA GLU A 163 -5.33 -13.27 27.81
C GLU A 163 -4.17 -13.31 26.82
N SER A 164 -3.19 -12.43 26.99
CA SER A 164 -2.03 -12.32 26.10
C SER A 164 -0.90 -13.32 26.40
N VAL A 165 -1.04 -14.14 27.47
CA VAL A 165 -0.01 -15.13 27.82
C VAL A 165 -0.19 -16.38 26.95
N PRO A 166 0.84 -16.83 26.19
CA PRO A 166 0.73 -18.01 25.35
C PRO A 166 0.42 -19.28 26.14
N VAL A 167 -0.57 -20.03 25.67
CA VAL A 167 -1.06 -21.27 26.29
C VAL A 167 -0.24 -22.46 25.82
N ASN A 168 0.35 -23.23 26.76
CA ASN A 168 0.98 -24.51 26.44
C ASN A 168 -0.07 -25.55 25.96
N LYS A 169 0.13 -26.12 24.79
CA LYS A 169 -0.77 -27.11 24.21
C LYS A 169 -0.28 -28.54 24.40
N PHE A 170 -1.21 -29.43 24.70
CA PHE A 170 -0.92 -30.87 24.92
C PHE A 170 -1.94 -31.76 24.21
N ILE A 171 -1.60 -33.04 24.10
CA ILE A 171 -2.41 -34.02 23.34
C ILE A 171 -3.39 -34.82 24.20
N LYS A 172 -3.28 -34.78 25.54
CA LYS A 172 -4.11 -35.58 26.44
C LYS A 172 -5.59 -35.18 26.39
N ALA A 173 -6.47 -36.14 26.63
CA ALA A 173 -7.88 -35.85 26.81
C ALA A 173 -8.12 -35.12 28.14
N ILE A 174 -9.03 -34.15 28.12
CA ILE A 174 -9.42 -33.37 29.30
C ILE A 174 -10.69 -34.00 29.85
N GLY A 175 -10.71 -34.33 31.15
CA GLY A 175 -11.89 -34.85 31.84
C GLY A 175 -12.89 -33.72 32.11
N LEU A 176 -14.18 -34.07 32.15
CA LEU A 176 -15.26 -33.10 32.44
C LEU A 176 -15.40 -32.77 33.92
N GLU A 177 -14.76 -33.50 34.83
CA GLU A 177 -14.76 -33.31 36.30
C GLU A 177 -16.12 -32.89 36.90
N GLY A 178 -17.22 -33.43 36.35
CA GLY A 178 -18.59 -33.10 36.77
C GLY A 178 -19.22 -31.85 36.13
N GLN A 179 -18.50 -31.15 35.26
CA GLN A 179 -19.03 -30.01 34.49
C GLN A 179 -19.73 -30.51 33.21
N LYS A 180 -20.67 -29.70 32.67
CA LYS A 180 -21.33 -30.02 31.39
C LYS A 180 -20.40 -29.86 30.20
N ASP A 181 -19.45 -28.95 30.30
CA ASP A 181 -18.47 -28.65 29.26
C ASP A 181 -17.19 -28.02 29.87
N VAL A 182 -16.06 -28.03 29.14
CA VAL A 182 -14.81 -27.39 29.53
C VAL A 182 -14.81 -25.95 29.01
N PRO A 183 -14.55 -24.92 29.84
CA PRO A 183 -14.40 -23.54 29.38
C PRO A 183 -13.41 -23.42 28.26
N LEU A 184 -13.59 -22.47 27.34
CA LEU A 184 -12.77 -22.29 26.12
C LEU A 184 -11.28 -22.20 26.43
N GLY A 185 -10.87 -21.34 27.38
CA GLY A 185 -9.47 -21.11 27.80
C GLY A 185 -8.80 -22.36 28.43
N ASP A 186 -9.60 -23.31 28.95
CA ASP A 186 -9.11 -24.56 29.57
C ASP A 186 -8.96 -25.72 28.59
N ARG A 187 -9.44 -25.55 27.34
CA ARG A 187 -9.34 -26.59 26.30
C ARG A 187 -7.93 -26.62 25.68
N LYS A 188 -6.91 -26.83 26.49
CA LYS A 188 -5.49 -26.81 26.12
C LYS A 188 -5.08 -27.85 25.07
N ASN A 189 -5.97 -28.74 24.67
CA ASN A 189 -5.77 -29.73 23.62
C ASN A 189 -6.45 -29.38 22.30
N MET A 190 -6.99 -28.16 22.21
CA MET A 190 -7.60 -27.57 21.00
C MET A 190 -6.80 -26.37 20.53
N MET A 191 -6.96 -26.03 19.26
CA MET A 191 -6.53 -24.78 18.66
C MET A 191 -7.72 -24.07 18.05
N TYR A 192 -7.68 -22.75 17.94
CA TYR A 192 -8.80 -21.93 17.52
C TYR A 192 -8.43 -20.98 16.40
N MET A 193 -9.34 -20.78 15.45
CA MET A 193 -9.18 -19.83 14.35
C MET A 193 -8.86 -18.43 14.86
N GLY A 194 -7.91 -17.76 14.22
CA GLY A 194 -7.49 -16.40 14.57
C GLY A 194 -6.46 -16.31 15.71
N SER A 195 -6.07 -17.46 16.29
CA SER A 195 -4.96 -17.56 17.24
C SER A 195 -3.61 -17.66 16.52
N THR A 196 -2.50 -17.50 17.24
CA THR A 196 -1.14 -17.49 16.70
C THR A 196 -0.26 -18.52 17.37
N VAL A 197 0.49 -19.29 16.60
CA VAL A 197 1.53 -20.19 17.11
C VAL A 197 2.78 -19.37 17.43
N VAL A 198 3.13 -19.22 18.70
CA VAL A 198 4.28 -18.41 19.13
C VAL A 198 5.54 -19.23 19.40
N TYR A 199 5.40 -20.54 19.65
CA TYR A 199 6.54 -21.42 19.94
C TYR A 199 6.23 -22.88 19.62
N GLY A 200 7.25 -23.62 19.21
CA GLY A 200 7.19 -25.07 18.98
C GLY A 200 6.51 -25.44 17.66
N ARG A 201 6.13 -26.71 17.55
CA ARG A 201 5.45 -27.26 16.37
C ARG A 201 4.43 -28.32 16.78
N GLY A 202 3.45 -28.57 15.90
CA GLY A 202 2.43 -29.56 16.16
C GLY A 202 1.61 -29.96 14.93
N LYS A 203 0.77 -31.00 15.10
CA LYS A 203 -0.23 -31.38 14.10
C LYS A 203 -1.61 -31.42 14.75
N ALA A 204 -2.58 -30.94 14.00
CA ALA A 204 -3.97 -30.91 14.44
C ALA A 204 -4.90 -31.36 13.32
N VAL A 205 -6.02 -32.00 13.70
CA VAL A 205 -7.11 -32.31 12.77
C VAL A 205 -8.18 -31.24 12.88
N ILE A 206 -8.58 -30.66 11.74
CA ILE A 206 -9.61 -29.64 11.68
C ILE A 206 -10.98 -30.21 12.10
N THR A 207 -11.63 -29.53 13.03
CA THR A 207 -12.94 -29.93 13.60
C THR A 207 -14.08 -29.03 13.15
N SER A 208 -13.80 -27.74 12.94
CA SER A 208 -14.77 -26.73 12.50
C SER A 208 -14.08 -25.72 11.58
N ILE A 209 -14.84 -25.19 10.61
CA ILE A 209 -14.37 -24.21 9.63
C ILE A 209 -15.33 -23.02 9.54
N GLY A 210 -14.84 -21.88 9.11
CA GLY A 210 -15.63 -20.68 8.81
C GLY A 210 -16.52 -20.24 9.97
N MET A 211 -17.82 -20.10 9.73
CA MET A 211 -18.79 -19.63 10.72
C MET A 211 -19.06 -20.63 11.86
N ASP A 212 -18.69 -21.90 11.70
CA ASP A 212 -18.84 -22.93 12.74
C ASP A 212 -17.67 -22.92 13.74
N THR A 213 -16.61 -22.13 13.52
CA THR A 213 -15.52 -21.92 14.47
C THR A 213 -15.96 -21.05 15.65
N GLU A 214 -15.22 -21.07 16.76
CA GLU A 214 -15.51 -20.17 17.89
C GLU A 214 -15.40 -18.69 17.48
N MET A 215 -14.42 -18.36 16.65
CA MET A 215 -14.29 -17.01 16.06
C MET A 215 -15.49 -16.68 15.14
N GLY A 216 -15.96 -17.65 14.37
CA GLY A 216 -17.13 -17.51 13.49
C GLY A 216 -18.40 -17.19 14.24
N LYS A 217 -18.62 -17.81 15.40
CA LYS A 217 -19.77 -17.53 16.29
C LYS A 217 -19.74 -16.09 16.82
N ILE A 218 -18.54 -15.58 17.17
CA ILE A 218 -18.33 -14.18 17.60
C ILE A 218 -18.56 -13.22 16.42
N ALA A 219 -18.00 -13.53 15.25
CA ALA A 219 -18.17 -12.72 14.05
C ALA A 219 -19.63 -12.61 13.61
N GLY A 220 -20.40 -13.68 13.76
CA GLY A 220 -21.85 -13.68 13.50
C GLY A 220 -22.65 -12.71 14.39
N ALA A 221 -22.20 -12.50 15.63
CA ALA A 221 -22.78 -11.52 16.55
C ALA A 221 -22.35 -10.06 16.26
N LEU A 222 -21.20 -9.87 15.59
CA LEU A 222 -20.58 -8.56 15.30
C LEU A 222 -20.78 -8.10 13.85
N SER A 223 -21.55 -8.82 13.02
CA SER A 223 -21.67 -8.62 11.57
C SER A 223 -22.24 -7.26 11.10
N SER A 224 -22.32 -6.26 11.98
CA SER A 224 -22.75 -4.88 11.70
C SER A 224 -21.62 -3.83 11.75
N ALA A 225 -20.36 -4.24 11.79
CA ALA A 225 -19.25 -3.28 11.71
C ALA A 225 -19.21 -2.64 10.32
N LYS A 226 -19.44 -1.31 10.27
CA LYS A 226 -19.33 -0.51 9.04
C LYS A 226 -17.86 -0.47 8.59
N ASP A 227 -17.63 -0.50 7.28
CA ASP A 227 -16.31 -0.25 6.69
C ASP A 227 -15.70 1.06 7.20
N GLU A 228 -14.44 1.02 7.61
CA GLU A 228 -13.71 2.21 8.08
C GLU A 228 -13.44 3.15 6.90
N GLN A 229 -14.03 4.35 6.97
CA GLN A 229 -13.75 5.41 6.00
C GLN A 229 -12.33 5.94 6.17
N THR A 230 -11.65 6.22 5.05
CA THR A 230 -10.34 6.88 5.07
C THR A 230 -10.42 8.29 5.65
N PRO A 231 -9.33 8.85 6.23
CA PRO A 231 -9.31 10.24 6.69
C PRO A 231 -9.75 11.24 5.61
N LEU A 232 -9.36 11.00 4.37
CA LEU A 232 -9.75 11.82 3.22
C LEU A 232 -11.25 11.73 2.95
N GLN A 233 -11.84 10.54 2.97
CA GLN A 233 -13.29 10.37 2.81
C GLN A 233 -14.08 11.10 3.92
N LYS A 234 -13.60 11.05 5.16
CA LYS A 234 -14.20 11.81 6.29
C LYS A 234 -14.12 13.32 6.06
N LYS A 235 -12.94 13.84 5.63
CA LYS A 235 -12.74 15.25 5.31
C LYS A 235 -13.63 15.70 4.14
N LEU A 236 -13.77 14.85 3.10
CA LEU A 236 -14.66 15.12 1.97
C LEU A 236 -16.13 15.14 2.37
N GLY A 237 -16.56 14.22 3.24
CA GLY A 237 -17.93 14.25 3.78
C GLY A 237 -18.22 15.50 4.61
N GLN A 238 -17.23 16.03 5.33
CA GLN A 238 -17.35 17.31 6.04
C GLN A 238 -17.43 18.50 5.05
N LEU A 239 -16.58 18.49 4.00
CA LEU A 239 -16.60 19.50 2.95
C LEU A 239 -17.95 19.52 2.23
N SER A 240 -18.49 18.37 1.84
CA SER A 240 -19.80 18.24 1.20
C SER A 240 -20.91 18.84 2.07
N LYS A 241 -20.91 18.59 3.38
CA LYS A 241 -21.87 19.19 4.31
C LYS A 241 -21.75 20.73 4.37
N ILE A 242 -20.53 21.26 4.46
CA ILE A 242 -20.29 22.71 4.48
C ILE A 242 -20.80 23.34 3.18
N LEU A 243 -20.46 22.75 2.02
CA LEU A 243 -20.93 23.22 0.73
C LEU A 243 -22.46 23.20 0.66
N SER A 244 -23.11 22.13 1.10
CA SER A 244 -24.59 22.03 1.10
C SER A 244 -25.22 23.14 1.93
N PHE A 245 -24.65 23.50 3.09
CA PHE A 245 -25.18 24.64 3.89
C PHE A 245 -24.97 25.99 3.22
N ILE A 246 -23.81 26.22 2.58
CA ILE A 246 -23.53 27.45 1.84
C ILE A 246 -24.51 27.57 0.68
N VAL A 247 -24.71 26.49 -0.08
CA VAL A 247 -25.64 26.44 -1.21
C VAL A 247 -27.07 26.74 -0.78
N LEU A 248 -27.55 26.09 0.29
CA LEU A 248 -28.87 26.35 0.83
C LEU A 248 -29.03 27.81 1.21
N GLY A 249 -28.03 28.42 1.83
CA GLY A 249 -28.01 29.84 2.16
C GLY A 249 -28.12 30.74 0.93
N ILE A 250 -27.37 30.43 -0.15
CA ILE A 250 -27.40 31.15 -1.42
C ILE A 250 -28.77 30.98 -2.10
N CYS A 251 -29.35 29.77 -2.13
CA CYS A 251 -30.68 29.53 -2.70
C CYS A 251 -31.78 30.33 -1.99
N VAL A 252 -31.75 30.34 -0.65
CA VAL A 252 -32.70 31.12 0.15
C VAL A 252 -32.53 32.62 -0.12
N PHE A 253 -31.27 33.09 -0.19
CA PHE A 253 -30.97 34.49 -0.49
C PHE A 253 -31.49 34.89 -1.88
N MET A 254 -31.24 34.05 -2.90
CA MET A 254 -31.67 34.32 -4.27
C MET A 254 -33.20 34.37 -4.40
N PHE A 255 -33.88 33.38 -3.81
CA PHE A 255 -35.33 33.34 -3.80
C PHE A 255 -35.92 34.58 -3.10
N ALA A 256 -35.33 34.97 -1.95
CA ALA A 256 -35.75 36.22 -1.26
C ALA A 256 -35.42 37.46 -2.08
N PHE A 257 -34.28 37.51 -2.75
CA PHE A 257 -33.88 38.64 -3.62
C PHE A 257 -34.84 38.78 -4.79
N ASP A 258 -35.27 37.73 -5.47
CA ASP A 258 -36.23 37.78 -6.55
C ASP A 258 -37.59 38.30 -6.09
N ILE A 259 -38.08 37.88 -4.90
CA ILE A 259 -39.29 38.37 -4.31
C ILE A 259 -39.16 39.87 -4.01
N VAL A 260 -38.07 40.30 -3.39
CA VAL A 260 -37.84 41.74 -3.09
C VAL A 260 -37.75 42.54 -4.38
N ARG A 261 -37.06 42.03 -5.40
CA ARG A 261 -36.96 42.66 -6.71
C ARG A 261 -38.36 42.85 -7.34
N ALA A 262 -39.19 41.82 -7.34
CA ALA A 262 -40.55 41.86 -7.86
C ALA A 262 -41.41 42.93 -7.11
N LEU A 263 -41.28 42.99 -5.79
CA LEU A 263 -41.97 44.03 -4.99
C LEU A 263 -41.52 45.45 -5.34
N VAL A 264 -40.20 45.64 -5.58
CA VAL A 264 -39.64 46.96 -5.93
C VAL A 264 -39.97 47.40 -7.35
N THR A 265 -39.95 46.46 -8.29
CA THR A 265 -40.22 46.72 -9.71
C THR A 265 -41.74 46.73 -10.05
N GLY A 266 -42.59 46.35 -9.09
CA GLY A 266 -44.04 46.25 -9.30
C GLY A 266 -44.44 45.09 -10.20
N THR A 267 -43.61 44.08 -10.35
CA THR A 267 -43.90 42.89 -11.12
C THR A 267 -44.98 42.04 -10.43
N GLU A 268 -45.99 41.59 -11.16
CA GLU A 268 -47.06 40.79 -10.56
C GLU A 268 -46.48 39.42 -10.10
N MET A 269 -46.63 39.16 -8.80
CA MET A 269 -46.22 37.88 -8.19
C MET A 269 -47.31 36.83 -8.49
N ASN A 270 -47.31 36.32 -9.70
CA ASN A 270 -48.16 35.21 -10.08
C ASN A 270 -47.47 33.88 -9.79
N LEU A 271 -48.21 32.77 -9.98
CA LEU A 271 -47.67 31.42 -9.72
C LEU A 271 -46.41 31.10 -10.60
N ASP A 272 -46.43 31.59 -11.85
CA ASP A 272 -45.36 31.37 -12.82
C ASP A 272 -44.06 32.07 -12.37
N PHE A 273 -44.16 33.29 -11.84
CA PHE A 273 -43.00 33.97 -11.26
C PHE A 273 -42.41 33.24 -10.04
N LEU A 274 -43.27 32.75 -9.14
CA LEU A 274 -42.79 32.00 -7.96
C LEU A 274 -42.12 30.66 -8.36
N LEU A 275 -42.69 29.98 -9.33
CA LEU A 275 -42.14 28.73 -9.88
C LEU A 275 -40.81 28.98 -10.60
N GLY A 276 -40.73 30.05 -11.42
CA GLY A 276 -39.51 30.45 -12.09
C GLY A 276 -38.38 30.76 -11.10
N SER A 277 -38.65 31.57 -10.06
CA SER A 277 -37.69 31.87 -9.01
C SER A 277 -37.29 30.63 -8.21
N PHE A 278 -38.20 29.69 -7.97
CA PHE A 278 -37.90 28.43 -7.34
C PHE A 278 -37.00 27.53 -8.22
N MET A 279 -37.33 27.42 -9.52
CA MET A 279 -36.54 26.67 -10.47
C MET A 279 -35.12 27.22 -10.61
N LEU A 280 -34.95 28.53 -10.54
CA LEU A 280 -33.63 29.16 -10.51
C LEU A 280 -32.85 28.81 -9.25
N ALA A 281 -33.49 28.82 -8.07
CA ALA A 281 -32.85 28.40 -6.83
C ALA A 281 -32.43 26.90 -6.89
N VAL A 282 -33.26 26.07 -7.52
CA VAL A 282 -32.91 24.64 -7.78
C VAL A 282 -31.72 24.53 -8.73
N SER A 283 -31.68 25.32 -9.81
CA SER A 283 -30.54 25.37 -10.73
C SER A 283 -29.25 25.66 -9.98
N LEU A 284 -29.29 26.67 -9.11
CA LEU A 284 -28.14 27.05 -8.32
C LEU A 284 -27.71 25.94 -7.33
N ALA A 285 -28.68 25.23 -6.74
CA ALA A 285 -28.41 24.08 -5.90
C ALA A 285 -27.72 22.95 -6.66
N VAL A 286 -28.15 22.67 -7.88
CA VAL A 286 -27.55 21.65 -8.77
C VAL A 286 -26.11 22.04 -9.15
N ALA A 287 -25.90 23.28 -9.57
CA ALA A 287 -24.60 23.81 -9.96
C ALA A 287 -23.53 23.70 -8.86
N ALA A 288 -23.95 23.82 -7.60
CA ALA A 288 -23.02 24.04 -6.50
C ALA A 288 -22.47 22.77 -5.87
N ILE A 289 -22.95 21.59 -6.21
CA ILE A 289 -22.53 20.33 -5.59
C ILE A 289 -21.81 19.44 -6.61
N PRO A 290 -20.53 19.10 -6.35
CA PRO A 290 -19.75 18.25 -7.25
C PRO A 290 -20.18 16.78 -7.15
N GLU A 291 -21.10 16.34 -8.01
CA GLU A 291 -21.70 14.99 -7.99
C GLU A 291 -20.64 13.86 -8.15
N GLY A 292 -19.60 14.09 -8.94
CA GLY A 292 -18.55 13.11 -9.22
C GLY A 292 -17.49 12.91 -8.12
N LEU A 293 -17.46 13.73 -7.06
CA LEU A 293 -16.31 13.86 -6.16
C LEU A 293 -16.00 12.57 -5.40
N ALA A 294 -16.99 11.94 -4.77
CA ALA A 294 -16.79 10.70 -4.01
C ALA A 294 -16.40 9.53 -4.92
N ALA A 295 -17.04 9.44 -6.09
CA ALA A 295 -16.76 8.41 -7.09
C ALA A 295 -15.34 8.53 -7.65
N VAL A 296 -14.90 9.74 -8.00
CA VAL A 296 -13.54 10.01 -8.49
C VAL A 296 -12.51 9.57 -7.47
N VAL A 297 -12.66 9.94 -6.19
CA VAL A 297 -11.71 9.54 -5.13
C VAL A 297 -11.63 8.03 -4.99
N THR A 298 -12.76 7.33 -5.01
CA THR A 298 -12.80 5.86 -4.92
C THR A 298 -12.11 5.21 -6.12
N VAL A 299 -12.33 5.71 -7.33
CA VAL A 299 -11.68 5.23 -8.55
C VAL A 299 -10.17 5.48 -8.53
N VAL A 300 -9.73 6.67 -8.10
CA VAL A 300 -8.30 7.00 -7.97
C VAL A 300 -7.60 6.07 -6.99
N LEU A 301 -8.19 5.85 -5.82
CA LEU A 301 -7.66 4.92 -4.82
C LEU A 301 -7.58 3.49 -5.38
N SER A 302 -8.62 3.01 -6.05
CA SER A 302 -8.66 1.67 -6.64
C SER A 302 -7.57 1.47 -7.70
N ILE A 303 -7.39 2.44 -8.62
CA ILE A 303 -6.33 2.42 -9.63
C ILE A 303 -4.95 2.47 -8.96
N GLY A 304 -4.79 3.31 -7.95
CA GLY A 304 -3.55 3.45 -7.20
C GLY A 304 -3.14 2.16 -6.52
N VAL A 305 -4.06 1.52 -5.80
CA VAL A 305 -3.81 0.22 -5.13
C VAL A 305 -3.45 -0.87 -6.16
N THR A 306 -4.14 -0.88 -7.31
CA THR A 306 -3.79 -1.81 -8.42
C THR A 306 -2.36 -1.57 -8.92
N ASN A 307 -1.93 -0.32 -9.03
CA ASN A 307 -0.57 0.00 -9.46
C ASN A 307 0.48 -0.34 -8.39
N MET A 308 0.17 -0.14 -7.10
CA MET A 308 1.03 -0.55 -5.99
C MET A 308 1.23 -2.08 -5.99
N SER A 309 0.14 -2.84 -6.18
CA SER A 309 0.21 -4.30 -6.27
C SER A 309 1.07 -4.78 -7.45
N LYS A 310 0.99 -4.13 -8.61
CA LYS A 310 1.87 -4.43 -9.77
C LYS A 310 3.35 -4.15 -9.49
N LYS A 311 3.64 -3.33 -8.49
CA LYS A 311 4.99 -3.02 -8.00
C LYS A 311 5.32 -3.78 -6.71
N ASN A 312 4.71 -4.93 -6.47
CA ASN A 312 4.92 -5.82 -5.33
C ASN A 312 4.49 -5.26 -3.96
N ALA A 313 3.79 -4.13 -3.91
CA ALA A 313 3.24 -3.57 -2.68
C ALA A 313 1.75 -3.92 -2.57
N ILE A 314 1.40 -4.94 -1.80
CA ILE A 314 0.03 -5.42 -1.62
C ILE A 314 -0.61 -4.67 -0.46
N ILE A 315 -1.56 -3.79 -0.76
CA ILE A 315 -2.28 -3.00 0.23
C ILE A 315 -3.42 -3.83 0.84
N ARG A 316 -3.46 -3.91 2.15
CA ARG A 316 -4.51 -4.61 2.90
C ARG A 316 -5.58 -3.67 3.45
N LYS A 317 -5.19 -2.44 3.82
CA LYS A 317 -6.12 -1.39 4.28
C LYS A 317 -6.01 -0.16 3.39
N LEU A 318 -7.13 0.33 2.86
CA LEU A 318 -7.14 1.51 1.98
C LEU A 318 -6.64 2.79 2.67
N THR A 319 -6.80 2.87 3.99
CA THR A 319 -6.28 3.99 4.79
C THR A 319 -4.76 4.13 4.70
N ALA A 320 -4.04 3.02 4.51
CA ALA A 320 -2.60 3.01 4.38
C ALA A 320 -2.10 3.76 3.13
N VAL A 321 -2.87 3.75 2.04
CA VAL A 321 -2.50 4.44 0.78
C VAL A 321 -2.30 5.94 1.00
N GLU A 322 -3.22 6.57 1.73
CA GLU A 322 -3.14 7.99 2.06
C GLU A 322 -1.99 8.28 3.03
N THR A 323 -1.85 7.41 4.05
CA THR A 323 -0.83 7.56 5.09
C THR A 323 0.58 7.36 4.54
N LEU A 324 0.77 6.40 3.59
CA LEU A 324 2.04 6.20 2.88
C LEU A 324 2.55 7.47 2.20
N GLY A 325 1.66 8.21 1.53
CA GLY A 325 2.03 9.49 0.90
C GLY A 325 2.50 10.57 1.89
N CYS A 326 2.22 10.39 3.19
CA CYS A 326 2.63 11.29 4.27
C CYS A 326 3.82 10.77 5.07
N ALA A 327 4.35 9.57 4.78
CA ALA A 327 5.42 8.96 5.54
C ALA A 327 6.64 9.88 5.67
N GLN A 328 7.12 10.02 6.90
CA GLN A 328 8.28 10.85 7.26
C GLN A 328 9.41 10.00 7.82
N ILE A 329 9.08 8.89 8.47
CA ILE A 329 10.01 7.93 9.07
C ILE A 329 9.70 6.55 8.49
N ILE A 330 10.75 5.84 8.06
CA ILE A 330 10.65 4.42 7.70
C ILE A 330 11.61 3.64 8.58
N CYS A 331 11.08 2.95 9.58
CA CYS A 331 11.82 2.03 10.43
C CYS A 331 11.88 0.67 9.73
N SER A 332 13.06 0.25 9.33
CA SER A 332 13.28 -1.01 8.64
C SER A 332 14.08 -1.99 9.49
N ASP A 333 13.63 -3.23 9.56
CA ASP A 333 14.51 -4.30 9.98
C ASP A 333 15.64 -4.46 8.95
N LYS A 334 16.82 -4.87 9.41
CA LYS A 334 17.97 -5.06 8.53
C LYS A 334 17.81 -6.31 7.67
N THR A 335 17.58 -7.45 8.35
CA THR A 335 17.64 -8.78 7.73
C THR A 335 16.46 -9.01 6.79
N GLY A 336 16.74 -9.49 5.58
CA GLY A 336 15.70 -9.80 4.59
C GLY A 336 15.08 -8.58 3.91
N THR A 337 15.12 -7.38 4.51
CA THR A 337 14.54 -6.13 3.97
C THR A 337 15.60 -5.25 3.31
N LEU A 338 16.64 -4.86 4.07
CA LEU A 338 17.78 -4.10 3.55
C LEU A 338 18.83 -5.03 2.93
N THR A 339 18.90 -6.26 3.41
CA THR A 339 19.82 -7.31 2.97
C THR A 339 19.05 -8.44 2.27
N GLN A 340 19.79 -9.33 1.61
CA GLN A 340 19.21 -10.42 0.81
C GLN A 340 18.71 -11.61 1.64
N ASN A 341 18.96 -11.64 2.95
CA ASN A 341 18.77 -12.81 3.83
C ASN A 341 19.48 -14.07 3.31
N LYS A 342 20.63 -13.87 2.71
CA LYS A 342 21.43 -14.93 2.10
C LYS A 342 22.90 -14.72 2.45
N MET A 343 23.41 -15.50 3.39
CA MET A 343 24.86 -15.47 3.69
C MET A 343 25.66 -15.77 2.43
N THR A 344 26.69 -14.98 2.19
CA THR A 344 27.55 -15.11 1.00
C THR A 344 29.01 -14.93 1.41
N VAL A 345 29.90 -15.82 0.94
CA VAL A 345 31.35 -15.64 1.09
C VAL A 345 31.79 -14.53 0.14
N VAL A 346 32.35 -13.46 0.68
CA VAL A 346 32.78 -12.27 -0.08
C VAL A 346 34.28 -12.10 -0.09
N GLU A 347 34.97 -12.69 0.88
CA GLU A 347 36.43 -12.67 0.96
C GLU A 347 37.00 -13.97 1.51
N HIS A 348 38.23 -14.23 1.16
CA HIS A 348 39.02 -15.34 1.70
C HIS A 348 40.46 -14.90 1.96
N TYR A 349 41.14 -15.65 2.83
CA TYR A 349 42.56 -15.51 3.10
C TYR A 349 43.18 -16.92 3.13
N CYS A 350 43.87 -17.31 2.08
CA CYS A 350 44.51 -18.65 1.92
C CYS A 350 45.51 -18.62 0.76
N ASP A 351 46.40 -19.62 0.73
CA ASP A 351 47.31 -19.86 -0.39
C ASP A 351 46.70 -20.81 -1.44
N ASN A 352 45.76 -21.66 -1.03
CA ASN A 352 45.09 -22.59 -1.92
C ASN A 352 43.57 -22.49 -1.79
N GLU A 353 42.98 -21.67 -2.67
CA GLU A 353 41.55 -21.37 -2.65
C GLU A 353 40.69 -22.62 -2.91
N LYS A 354 41.13 -23.51 -3.82
CA LYS A 354 40.37 -24.73 -4.13
C LYS A 354 40.29 -25.66 -2.92
N MET A 355 41.40 -25.85 -2.22
CA MET A 355 41.46 -26.69 -1.03
C MET A 355 40.63 -26.11 0.12
N LEU A 356 40.68 -24.78 0.29
CA LEU A 356 39.85 -24.09 1.28
C LEU A 356 38.35 -24.26 0.97
N ALA A 357 37.95 -24.05 -0.28
CA ALA A 357 36.55 -24.17 -0.68
C ALA A 357 36.05 -25.63 -0.62
N GLU A 358 36.88 -26.60 -1.00
CA GLU A 358 36.58 -28.03 -0.87
C GLU A 358 36.39 -28.43 0.60
N GLY A 359 37.30 -28.04 1.49
CA GLY A 359 37.23 -28.32 2.92
C GLY A 359 35.99 -27.68 3.55
N MET A 360 35.70 -26.43 3.20
CA MET A 360 34.52 -25.70 3.67
C MET A 360 33.20 -26.35 3.19
N ALA A 361 33.14 -26.86 1.93
CA ALA A 361 31.94 -27.51 1.40
C ALA A 361 31.73 -28.94 1.97
N LEU A 362 32.82 -29.73 2.09
CA LEU A 362 32.77 -31.09 2.63
C LEU A 362 32.42 -31.10 4.14
N CYS A 363 32.91 -30.09 4.90
CA CYS A 363 32.65 -29.97 6.34
C CYS A 363 31.34 -29.22 6.59
N THR A 364 30.21 -29.67 5.99
CA THR A 364 28.85 -29.11 6.18
C THR A 364 27.78 -30.20 6.12
N ASP A 365 26.64 -29.94 6.74
CA ASP A 365 25.44 -30.79 6.72
C ASP A 365 24.41 -30.37 5.65
N VAL A 366 24.77 -29.46 4.74
CA VAL A 366 23.93 -29.02 3.62
C VAL A 366 23.72 -30.14 2.61
N ASN A 367 22.50 -30.28 2.15
CA ASN A 367 22.13 -31.19 1.05
C ASN A 367 21.65 -30.40 -0.17
N LEU A 368 21.66 -31.01 -1.34
CA LEU A 368 20.96 -30.49 -2.52
C LEU A 368 19.64 -31.27 -2.67
N ASP A 369 18.56 -30.52 -2.92
CA ASP A 369 17.27 -31.12 -3.28
C ASP A 369 17.26 -31.64 -4.72
N ASP A 370 16.14 -32.25 -5.15
CA ASP A 370 15.97 -32.82 -6.50
C ASP A 370 16.08 -31.76 -7.61
N ASP A 371 15.82 -30.48 -7.29
CA ASP A 371 15.91 -29.31 -8.20
C ASP A 371 17.31 -28.67 -8.17
N GLY A 372 18.24 -29.17 -7.34
CA GLY A 372 19.60 -28.66 -7.21
C GLY A 372 19.76 -27.46 -6.28
N ASN A 373 18.73 -27.12 -5.48
CA ASN A 373 18.82 -26.05 -4.49
C ASN A 373 19.50 -26.55 -3.22
N LEU A 374 20.22 -25.64 -2.56
CA LEU A 374 20.86 -25.92 -1.27
C LEU A 374 19.83 -25.90 -0.14
N VAL A 375 19.85 -26.94 0.69
CA VAL A 375 18.99 -27.08 1.87
C VAL A 375 19.88 -27.32 3.08
N GLY A 376 19.83 -26.41 4.06
CA GLY A 376 20.63 -26.49 5.27
C GLY A 376 20.68 -25.15 6.01
N GLU A 377 21.62 -25.04 6.94
CA GLU A 377 21.84 -23.81 7.71
C GLU A 377 22.47 -22.73 6.81
N PRO A 378 22.01 -21.45 6.89
CA PRO A 378 22.43 -20.39 5.96
C PRO A 378 23.95 -20.17 5.86
N THR A 379 24.67 -20.27 6.98
CA THR A 379 26.13 -20.13 7.02
C THR A 379 26.81 -21.25 6.24
N GLU A 380 26.32 -22.48 6.40
CA GLU A 380 26.86 -23.64 5.68
C GLU A 380 26.48 -23.61 4.20
N MET A 381 25.26 -23.17 3.87
CA MET A 381 24.85 -22.98 2.47
C MET A 381 25.76 -22.00 1.74
N ALA A 382 26.22 -20.93 2.44
CA ALA A 382 27.18 -19.97 1.88
C ALA A 382 28.51 -20.63 1.50
N LEU A 383 29.01 -21.54 2.34
CA LEU A 383 30.25 -22.26 2.09
C LEU A 383 30.15 -23.21 0.89
N VAL A 384 29.03 -23.91 0.77
CA VAL A 384 28.78 -24.80 -0.39
C VAL A 384 28.58 -23.97 -1.67
N ALA A 385 27.83 -22.86 -1.62
CA ALA A 385 27.66 -21.96 -2.74
C ALA A 385 29.01 -21.38 -3.22
N TYR A 386 29.91 -21.06 -2.29
CA TYR A 386 31.26 -20.61 -2.62
C TYR A 386 32.04 -21.67 -3.39
N SER A 387 32.03 -22.91 -2.90
CA SER A 387 32.64 -24.07 -3.63
C SER A 387 32.04 -24.25 -5.04
N MET A 388 30.69 -24.16 -5.14
CA MET A 388 30.00 -24.26 -6.43
C MET A 388 30.39 -23.15 -7.40
N SER A 389 30.64 -21.92 -6.91
CA SER A 389 31.11 -20.80 -7.74
C SER A 389 32.50 -21.04 -8.36
N LEU A 390 33.30 -21.88 -7.73
CA LEU A 390 34.61 -22.32 -8.24
C LEU A 390 34.52 -23.60 -9.12
N GLY A 391 33.30 -24.02 -9.47
CA GLY A 391 33.03 -25.19 -10.30
C GLY A 391 33.07 -26.54 -9.58
N MET A 392 33.04 -26.55 -8.25
CA MET A 392 33.07 -27.74 -7.42
C MET A 392 31.69 -28.04 -6.83
N ASN A 393 30.97 -28.98 -7.42
CA ASN A 393 29.67 -29.40 -6.94
C ASN A 393 29.79 -30.34 -5.73
N LYS A 394 29.04 -30.06 -4.65
CA LYS A 394 29.09 -30.85 -3.41
C LYS A 394 28.78 -32.32 -3.62
N ASN A 395 27.81 -32.69 -4.47
CA ASN A 395 27.45 -34.06 -4.73
C ASN A 395 28.55 -34.79 -5.46
N GLU A 396 29.32 -34.11 -6.31
CA GLU A 396 30.49 -34.68 -6.98
C GLU A 396 31.67 -34.83 -6.03
N LEU A 397 31.90 -33.84 -5.16
CA LEU A 397 32.87 -33.90 -4.10
C LEU A 397 32.60 -35.08 -3.15
N LEU A 398 31.36 -35.31 -2.73
CA LEU A 398 30.97 -36.43 -1.87
C LEU A 398 31.10 -37.80 -2.56
N LYS A 399 30.97 -37.85 -3.89
CA LYS A 399 31.24 -39.09 -4.65
C LYS A 399 32.74 -39.42 -4.69
N SER A 400 33.60 -38.42 -4.86
CA SER A 400 35.07 -38.59 -4.89
C SER A 400 35.69 -38.72 -3.50
N ALA A 401 35.06 -38.10 -2.49
CA ALA A 401 35.49 -38.03 -1.09
C ALA A 401 34.32 -38.34 -0.14
N PRO A 402 33.80 -39.60 -0.11
CA PRO A 402 32.68 -39.92 0.78
C PRO A 402 33.04 -39.72 2.25
N ARG A 403 32.08 -39.20 3.00
CA ARG A 403 32.17 -38.99 4.45
C ARG A 403 32.16 -40.34 5.18
N VAL A 404 33.16 -40.58 5.99
CA VAL A 404 33.35 -41.86 6.72
C VAL A 404 33.40 -41.64 8.25
N GLY A 405 33.39 -40.39 8.72
CA GLY A 405 33.33 -40.04 10.14
C GLY A 405 33.11 -38.56 10.35
N GLU A 406 32.73 -38.18 11.59
CA GLU A 406 32.47 -36.80 11.97
C GLU A 406 32.56 -36.52 13.47
N ALA A 407 32.88 -35.30 13.83
CA ALA A 407 32.56 -34.69 15.10
C ALA A 407 31.60 -33.51 14.84
N PRO A 408 30.31 -33.63 15.18
CA PRO A 408 29.30 -32.60 14.90
C PRO A 408 29.63 -31.25 15.49
N PHE A 409 29.01 -30.18 14.99
CA PHE A 409 29.17 -28.84 15.56
C PHE A 409 28.75 -28.80 17.01
N ASP A 410 29.59 -28.18 17.83
CA ASP A 410 29.28 -27.89 19.23
C ASP A 410 29.58 -26.44 19.55
N SER A 411 28.61 -25.76 20.19
CA SER A 411 28.69 -24.32 20.50
C SER A 411 29.75 -23.95 21.50
N ASN A 412 30.16 -24.89 22.39
CA ASN A 412 31.21 -24.64 23.37
C ASN A 412 32.58 -24.72 22.72
N ARG A 413 32.78 -25.72 21.80
CA ARG A 413 34.00 -25.85 21.02
C ARG A 413 34.06 -24.87 19.85
N LYS A 414 32.94 -24.41 19.36
CA LYS A 414 32.77 -23.54 18.18
C LYS A 414 33.41 -24.10 16.91
N MET A 415 33.41 -25.41 16.74
CA MET A 415 34.00 -26.10 15.59
C MET A 415 33.26 -27.40 15.26
N MET A 416 33.50 -27.88 14.05
CA MET A 416 32.97 -29.13 13.48
C MET A 416 34.06 -29.78 12.66
N SER A 417 34.12 -31.13 12.66
CA SER A 417 35.08 -31.91 11.88
C SER A 417 34.38 -33.00 11.08
N THR A 418 34.84 -33.25 9.87
CA THR A 418 34.39 -34.34 9.01
C THR A 418 35.56 -35.09 8.45
N ILE A 419 35.43 -36.42 8.34
CA ILE A 419 36.49 -37.31 7.83
C ILE A 419 36.01 -37.91 6.51
N HIS A 420 36.86 -37.84 5.52
CA HIS A 420 36.56 -38.24 4.13
C HIS A 420 37.57 -39.23 3.59
N LYS A 421 37.09 -40.21 2.81
CA LYS A 421 37.96 -41.16 2.11
C LYS A 421 38.21 -40.64 0.69
N THR A 422 39.41 -40.18 0.43
CA THR A 422 39.85 -39.71 -0.89
C THR A 422 40.67 -40.77 -1.64
N ALA A 423 41.02 -40.52 -2.89
CA ALA A 423 41.91 -41.36 -3.66
C ALA A 423 43.32 -41.43 -3.04
N ASP A 424 43.75 -40.37 -2.38
CA ASP A 424 45.09 -40.20 -1.80
C ASP A 424 45.18 -40.61 -0.31
N GLY A 425 44.06 -41.10 0.27
CA GLY A 425 44.01 -41.55 1.67
C GLY A 425 42.82 -41.02 2.44
N ILE A 426 42.94 -40.91 3.76
CA ILE A 426 41.92 -40.41 4.64
C ILE A 426 42.24 -38.95 4.95
N LEU A 427 41.31 -38.06 4.67
CA LEU A 427 41.43 -36.61 4.87
C LEU A 427 40.34 -36.11 5.84
N GLN A 428 40.74 -35.38 6.88
CA GLN A 428 39.88 -34.72 7.80
C GLN A 428 39.88 -33.24 7.49
N PHE A 429 38.67 -32.62 7.45
CA PHE A 429 38.51 -31.19 7.47
C PHE A 429 37.86 -30.75 8.78
N THR A 430 38.31 -29.63 9.31
CA THR A 430 37.77 -28.99 10.54
C THR A 430 37.49 -27.54 10.27
N LYS A 431 36.24 -27.08 10.47
CA LYS A 431 35.87 -25.67 10.37
C LYS A 431 35.41 -25.13 11.70
N GLY A 432 35.65 -23.85 11.95
CA GLY A 432 35.21 -23.24 13.19
C GLY A 432 35.64 -21.78 13.34
N ALA A 433 35.48 -21.26 14.56
CA ALA A 433 35.96 -19.94 14.92
C ALA A 433 37.49 -19.84 14.75
N PRO A 434 38.01 -18.77 14.11
CA PRO A 434 39.44 -18.63 13.82
C PRO A 434 40.35 -18.74 15.02
N ASP A 435 39.94 -18.15 16.14
CA ASP A 435 40.65 -18.18 17.43
C ASP A 435 40.75 -19.58 18.02
N GLU A 436 39.71 -20.40 17.85
CA GLU A 436 39.70 -21.80 18.33
C GLU A 436 40.48 -22.70 17.35
N ILE A 437 40.20 -22.66 16.05
CA ILE A 437 40.94 -23.49 15.07
C ILE A 437 42.46 -23.28 15.19
N LEU A 438 42.93 -22.04 15.35
CA LEU A 438 44.34 -21.75 15.48
C LEU A 438 44.99 -22.40 16.72
N LYS A 439 44.26 -22.64 17.81
CA LYS A 439 44.78 -23.34 19.01
C LYS A 439 45.11 -24.81 18.70
N HIS A 440 44.32 -25.40 17.80
CA HIS A 440 44.44 -26.80 17.41
C HIS A 440 45.38 -27.01 16.20
N CYS A 441 45.89 -25.94 15.57
CA CYS A 441 46.83 -25.98 14.45
C CYS A 441 48.29 -25.96 14.94
N THR A 442 49.06 -26.90 14.42
CA THR A 442 50.54 -26.97 14.58
C THR A 442 51.30 -26.60 13.33
N LYS A 443 50.64 -26.64 12.20
CA LYS A 443 51.19 -26.39 10.84
C LYS A 443 50.30 -25.43 10.07
N ILE A 444 50.86 -24.83 9.03
CA ILE A 444 50.16 -23.96 8.07
C ILE A 444 50.53 -24.36 6.64
N PHE A 445 49.56 -24.27 5.74
CA PHE A 445 49.80 -24.40 4.29
C PHE A 445 50.16 -23.01 3.74
N LYS A 446 51.42 -22.84 3.31
CA LYS A 446 51.95 -21.55 2.84
C LYS A 446 52.94 -21.76 1.73
N ASN A 447 52.91 -20.92 0.68
CA ASN A 447 53.80 -21.00 -0.51
C ASN A 447 53.80 -22.38 -1.21
N GLY A 448 52.63 -23.06 -1.19
CA GLY A 448 52.47 -24.38 -1.83
C GLY A 448 52.95 -25.58 -0.99
N GLU A 449 53.43 -25.34 0.24
CA GLU A 449 53.99 -26.41 1.12
C GLU A 449 53.42 -26.31 2.53
N VAL A 450 53.44 -27.42 3.26
CA VAL A 450 53.07 -27.52 4.67
C VAL A 450 54.28 -27.19 5.55
N SER A 451 54.21 -26.16 6.31
CA SER A 451 55.29 -25.70 7.23
C SER A 451 54.80 -25.61 8.68
N PRO A 452 55.70 -25.64 9.69
CA PRO A 452 55.32 -25.37 11.09
C PRO A 452 54.67 -24.00 11.23
N LEU A 453 53.59 -23.90 12.00
CA LEU A 453 52.90 -22.64 12.30
C LEU A 453 53.70 -21.84 13.32
N THR A 454 54.22 -20.68 12.90
CA THR A 454 54.99 -19.76 13.77
C THR A 454 54.05 -18.75 14.45
N ASP A 455 54.55 -18.10 15.53
CA ASP A 455 53.81 -17.04 16.22
C ASP A 455 53.54 -15.86 15.29
N ALA A 456 54.47 -15.55 14.39
CA ALA A 456 54.29 -14.52 13.37
C ALA A 456 53.15 -14.85 12.39
N ASP A 457 52.98 -16.13 12.01
CA ASP A 457 51.88 -16.60 11.16
C ASP A 457 50.56 -16.54 11.91
N ARG A 458 50.53 -16.88 13.23
CA ARG A 458 49.35 -16.75 14.09
C ARG A 458 48.90 -15.29 14.17
N ASP A 459 49.86 -14.39 14.42
CA ASP A 459 49.55 -12.94 14.50
C ASP A 459 49.03 -12.40 13.16
N ALA A 460 49.57 -12.85 12.04
CA ALA A 460 49.12 -12.46 10.71
C ALA A 460 47.69 -12.94 10.44
N VAL A 461 47.33 -14.18 10.77
CA VAL A 461 45.98 -14.70 10.64
C VAL A 461 44.98 -13.98 11.56
N LEU A 462 45.36 -13.76 12.84
CA LEU A 462 44.52 -13.01 13.80
C LEU A 462 44.32 -11.56 13.37
N LYS A 463 45.36 -10.92 12.82
CA LYS A 463 45.23 -9.57 12.25
C LYS A 463 44.25 -9.58 11.08
N LYS A 464 44.32 -10.57 10.18
CA LYS A 464 43.40 -10.68 9.03
C LYS A 464 41.98 -10.99 9.50
N ASN A 465 41.83 -11.85 10.50
CA ASN A 465 40.54 -12.08 11.14
C ASN A 465 39.92 -10.79 11.67
N LYS A 466 40.72 -9.96 12.34
CA LYS A 466 40.28 -8.66 12.84
C LYS A 466 39.91 -7.70 11.71
N GLU A 467 40.70 -7.62 10.65
CA GLU A 467 40.38 -6.83 9.45
C GLU A 467 39.02 -7.23 8.84
N PHE A 468 38.73 -8.52 8.78
CA PHE A 468 37.44 -9.04 8.32
C PHE A 468 36.31 -8.67 9.30
N ALA A 469 36.53 -8.85 10.59
CA ALA A 469 35.55 -8.52 11.64
C ALA A 469 35.27 -6.99 11.71
N ASP A 470 36.28 -6.14 11.53
CA ASP A 470 36.13 -4.68 11.46
C ASP A 470 35.26 -4.23 10.27
N ARG A 471 35.12 -5.08 9.23
CA ARG A 471 34.23 -4.90 8.08
C ARG A 471 32.93 -5.68 8.21
N ALA A 472 32.60 -6.08 9.43
CA ALA A 472 31.37 -6.80 9.76
C ALA A 472 31.18 -8.16 9.06
N LEU A 473 32.30 -8.80 8.63
CA LEU A 473 32.24 -10.13 8.08
C LEU A 473 32.18 -11.18 9.20
N ARG A 474 31.35 -12.18 9.03
CA ARG A 474 31.37 -13.41 9.82
C ARG A 474 32.53 -14.26 9.32
N VAL A 475 33.53 -14.54 10.16
CA VAL A 475 34.75 -15.25 9.77
C VAL A 475 34.72 -16.70 10.25
N LEU A 476 35.01 -17.63 9.37
CA LEU A 476 35.27 -19.02 9.69
C LEU A 476 36.67 -19.42 9.18
N ALA A 477 37.33 -20.23 9.97
CA ALA A 477 38.60 -20.85 9.61
C ALA A 477 38.40 -22.31 9.16
N CYS A 478 39.26 -22.78 8.28
CA CYS A 478 39.40 -24.17 7.91
C CYS A 478 40.80 -24.66 8.26
N GLY A 479 40.86 -25.84 8.88
CA GLY A 479 42.05 -26.66 9.04
C GLY A 479 41.82 -28.02 8.44
N TYR A 480 42.89 -28.73 8.10
CA TYR A 480 42.81 -30.10 7.64
C TYR A 480 43.90 -30.96 8.26
N LYS A 481 43.72 -32.30 8.22
CA LYS A 481 44.68 -33.28 8.71
C LYS A 481 44.60 -34.54 7.83
N GLN A 482 45.77 -35.06 7.41
CA GLN A 482 45.85 -36.33 6.73
C GLN A 482 45.96 -37.44 7.76
N LEU A 483 45.08 -38.41 7.69
CA LEU A 483 45.04 -39.55 8.60
C LEU A 483 45.54 -40.83 7.90
N SER A 484 46.23 -41.71 8.65
CA SER A 484 46.66 -43.01 8.12
C SER A 484 45.49 -44.02 8.01
N CYS A 485 44.49 -43.90 8.88
CA CYS A 485 43.29 -44.73 8.89
C CYS A 485 42.12 -43.94 9.51
N VAL A 486 40.89 -44.44 9.34
CA VAL A 486 39.71 -43.90 10.03
C VAL A 486 39.87 -44.21 11.53
N PRO A 487 39.88 -43.21 12.43
CA PRO A 487 40.00 -43.47 13.88
C PRO A 487 38.78 -44.26 14.39
N GLU A 488 39.02 -45.21 15.30
CA GLU A 488 37.95 -45.93 16.01
C GLU A 488 37.21 -45.00 16.96
N ASP A 489 37.98 -44.14 17.67
CA ASP A 489 37.45 -43.08 18.50
C ASP A 489 37.46 -41.74 17.74
N GLN A 490 36.26 -41.28 17.35
CA GLN A 490 36.04 -40.03 16.62
C GLN A 490 35.62 -38.90 17.56
N SER A 491 35.95 -39.03 18.86
CA SER A 491 35.70 -37.94 19.82
C SER A 491 36.52 -36.70 19.43
N PRO A 492 35.96 -35.48 19.69
CA PRO A 492 36.65 -34.22 19.39
C PRO A 492 38.09 -34.14 19.90
N ASP A 493 38.32 -34.59 21.13
CA ASP A 493 39.67 -34.55 21.78
C ASP A 493 40.70 -35.41 20.99
N ASN A 494 40.29 -36.45 20.32
CA ASN A 494 41.14 -37.34 19.57
C ASN A 494 41.39 -36.85 18.13
N ILE A 495 40.41 -36.24 17.46
CA ILE A 495 40.54 -35.88 16.05
C ILE A 495 40.90 -34.39 15.84
N GLU A 496 40.48 -33.50 16.71
CA GLU A 496 40.66 -32.04 16.58
C GLU A 496 41.99 -31.53 17.13
N ASN A 497 43.08 -32.14 16.75
CA ASN A 497 44.46 -31.78 17.15
C ASN A 497 45.41 -31.88 15.94
N GLU A 498 46.58 -31.22 16.10
CA GLU A 498 47.64 -31.23 15.09
C GLU A 498 47.18 -30.89 13.65
N LEU A 499 46.25 -29.95 13.56
CA LEU A 499 45.70 -29.51 12.27
C LEU A 499 46.71 -28.65 11.49
N VAL A 500 46.58 -28.71 10.14
CA VAL A 500 47.22 -27.79 9.22
C VAL A 500 46.24 -26.68 8.90
N PHE A 501 46.56 -25.43 9.24
CA PHE A 501 45.73 -24.28 8.92
C PHE A 501 45.66 -24.09 7.39
N CYS A 502 44.46 -24.03 6.83
CA CYS A 502 44.18 -23.90 5.39
C CYS A 502 43.83 -22.44 5.00
N GLY A 503 43.03 -21.76 5.79
CA GLY A 503 42.64 -20.39 5.49
C GLY A 503 41.43 -19.92 6.25
N LEU A 504 41.02 -18.67 5.95
CA LEU A 504 39.83 -17.99 6.45
C LEU A 504 38.87 -17.71 5.31
N VAL A 505 37.57 -17.77 5.59
CA VAL A 505 36.52 -17.19 4.75
C VAL A 505 35.76 -16.14 5.53
N GLY A 506 35.51 -14.99 4.90
CA GLY A 506 34.68 -13.92 5.42
C GLY A 506 33.33 -13.88 4.68
N MET A 507 32.24 -13.93 5.45
CA MET A 507 30.88 -13.99 4.94
C MET A 507 30.07 -12.82 5.46
N ILE A 508 29.11 -12.37 4.65
CA ILE A 508 28.12 -11.36 5.03
C ILE A 508 26.79 -11.68 4.36
N ASP A 509 25.71 -11.21 4.95
CA ASP A 509 24.42 -11.08 4.26
C ASP A 509 24.46 -9.76 3.46
N PRO A 510 24.64 -9.80 2.12
CA PRO A 510 24.91 -8.61 1.35
C PRO A 510 23.69 -7.71 1.26
N VAL A 511 23.94 -6.42 1.21
CA VAL A 511 22.92 -5.41 0.93
C VAL A 511 22.28 -5.64 -0.44
N ARG A 512 20.98 -5.44 -0.54
CA ARG A 512 20.29 -5.50 -1.84
C ARG A 512 20.77 -4.33 -2.73
N PRO A 513 21.08 -4.55 -4.01
CA PRO A 513 21.68 -3.53 -4.90
C PRO A 513 20.85 -2.24 -5.02
N GLU A 514 19.52 -2.37 -5.01
CA GLU A 514 18.56 -1.27 -5.17
C GLU A 514 18.34 -0.43 -3.93
N VAL A 515 18.69 -0.95 -2.74
CA VAL A 515 18.40 -0.27 -1.45
C VAL A 515 19.16 1.04 -1.30
N LYS A 516 20.40 1.10 -1.75
CA LYS A 516 21.20 2.34 -1.66
C LYS A 516 20.53 3.49 -2.41
N ALA A 517 20.11 3.26 -3.66
CA ALA A 517 19.40 4.26 -4.45
C ALA A 517 18.06 4.66 -3.80
N ALA A 518 17.33 3.69 -3.24
CA ALA A 518 16.08 3.94 -2.54
C ALA A 518 16.26 4.79 -1.27
N ILE A 519 17.35 4.61 -0.53
CA ILE A 519 17.68 5.44 0.65
C ILE A 519 18.04 6.87 0.24
N GLU A 520 18.79 7.05 -0.85
CA GLU A 520 19.08 8.36 -1.41
C GLU A 520 17.79 9.08 -1.85
N GLU A 521 16.88 8.36 -2.49
CA GLU A 521 15.56 8.87 -2.88
C GLU A 521 14.72 9.26 -1.66
N CYS A 522 14.66 8.44 -0.60
CA CYS A 522 14.02 8.77 0.67
C CYS A 522 14.52 10.10 1.23
N ARG A 523 15.83 10.29 1.27
CA ARG A 523 16.44 11.54 1.76
C ARG A 523 16.07 12.74 0.90
N GLY A 524 16.10 12.58 -0.42
CA GLY A 524 15.65 13.60 -1.37
C GLY A 524 14.19 13.98 -1.16
N ALA A 525 13.37 13.01 -0.76
CA ALA A 525 11.96 13.15 -0.46
C ALA A 525 11.64 13.67 0.96
N GLY A 526 12.67 13.97 1.78
CA GLY A 526 12.51 14.40 3.16
C GLY A 526 12.04 13.29 4.12
N ILE A 527 12.26 12.03 3.75
CA ILE A 527 11.93 10.84 4.54
C ILE A 527 13.21 10.36 5.22
N ARG A 528 13.14 10.05 6.51
CA ARG A 528 14.28 9.55 7.27
C ARG A 528 14.21 8.03 7.38
N PRO A 529 15.12 7.29 6.75
CA PRO A 529 15.25 5.85 6.95
C PRO A 529 15.93 5.59 8.30
N ILE A 530 15.43 4.60 9.03
CA ILE A 530 15.94 4.15 10.33
C ILE A 530 16.16 2.65 10.24
N MET A 531 17.36 2.19 10.64
CA MET A 531 17.68 0.77 10.73
C MET A 531 17.47 0.29 12.16
N ILE A 532 16.73 -0.81 12.31
CA ILE A 532 16.49 -1.48 13.58
C ILE A 532 16.92 -2.95 13.41
N THR A 533 17.79 -3.45 14.29
CA THR A 533 18.33 -4.81 14.15
C THR A 533 18.72 -5.46 15.49
N GLY A 534 18.62 -6.78 15.55
CA GLY A 534 19.20 -7.57 16.64
C GLY A 534 20.72 -7.75 16.56
N ASP A 535 21.35 -7.34 15.45
CA ASP A 535 22.79 -7.50 15.21
C ASP A 535 23.66 -6.64 16.14
N HIS A 536 24.96 -6.97 16.16
CA HIS A 536 25.95 -6.17 16.88
C HIS A 536 26.05 -4.74 16.32
N LYS A 537 26.34 -3.77 17.22
CA LYS A 537 26.42 -2.33 16.86
C LYS A 537 27.39 -2.07 15.71
N ASP A 538 28.57 -2.69 15.72
CA ASP A 538 29.59 -2.46 14.68
C ASP A 538 29.11 -2.96 13.31
N THR A 539 28.45 -4.11 13.24
CA THR A 539 27.85 -4.64 12.01
C THR A 539 26.75 -3.70 11.47
N ALA A 540 25.86 -3.25 12.36
CA ALA A 540 24.79 -2.33 11.99
C ALA A 540 25.34 -0.99 11.50
N VAL A 541 26.36 -0.45 12.15
CA VAL A 541 27.04 0.80 11.77
C VAL A 541 27.72 0.66 10.40
N ALA A 542 28.44 -0.44 10.15
CA ALA A 542 29.12 -0.65 8.89
C ALA A 542 28.15 -0.64 7.71
N ILE A 543 27.03 -1.40 7.81
CA ILE A 543 25.98 -1.46 6.79
C ILE A 543 25.27 -0.10 6.64
N ALA A 544 24.99 0.57 7.76
CA ALA A 544 24.31 1.87 7.72
C ALA A 544 25.15 2.98 7.08
N LEU A 545 26.47 2.94 7.26
CA LEU A 545 27.42 3.84 6.59
C LEU A 545 27.50 3.55 5.09
N GLU A 546 27.57 2.27 4.70
CA GLU A 546 27.57 1.84 3.29
C GLU A 546 26.32 2.29 2.54
N LEU A 547 25.14 2.11 3.18
CA LEU A 547 23.83 2.54 2.66
C LEU A 547 23.63 4.05 2.74
N GLY A 548 24.44 4.76 3.51
CA GLY A 548 24.29 6.18 3.76
C GLY A 548 23.13 6.52 4.72
N ILE A 549 22.63 5.60 5.53
CA ILE A 549 21.60 5.86 6.57
C ILE A 549 22.15 6.78 7.66
N ILE A 550 23.42 6.65 8.01
CA ILE A 550 24.13 7.50 8.95
C ILE A 550 25.39 8.10 8.29
N LYS A 551 25.89 9.16 8.88
CA LYS A 551 27.16 9.79 8.49
C LYS A 551 28.23 9.54 9.52
N ASP A 552 27.85 9.36 10.78
CA ASP A 552 28.74 9.18 11.92
C ASP A 552 28.23 8.06 12.84
N LYS A 553 29.18 7.37 13.51
CA LYS A 553 28.88 6.28 14.44
C LYS A 553 28.06 6.71 15.66
N SER A 554 28.08 8.00 16.02
CA SER A 554 27.29 8.56 17.13
C SER A 554 25.78 8.55 16.87
N GLU A 555 25.35 8.38 15.60
CA GLU A 555 23.94 8.22 15.25
C GLU A 555 23.40 6.81 15.52
N ALA A 556 24.23 5.91 16.11
CA ALA A 556 23.86 4.54 16.45
C ALA A 556 23.82 4.33 17.98
N ILE A 557 22.75 3.65 18.45
CA ILE A 557 22.54 3.31 19.85
C ILE A 557 22.21 1.82 20.00
N THR A 558 22.56 1.20 21.12
CA THR A 558 22.17 -0.18 21.45
C THR A 558 20.89 -0.22 22.28
N GLY A 559 20.23 -1.40 22.34
CA GLY A 559 19.09 -1.62 23.21
C GLY A 559 19.42 -1.36 24.68
N ALA A 560 20.57 -1.81 25.17
CA ALA A 560 21.00 -1.57 26.55
C ALA A 560 21.22 -0.07 26.84
N GLU A 561 21.88 0.66 25.95
CA GLU A 561 22.03 2.13 26.08
C GLU A 561 20.65 2.84 25.99
N LEU A 562 19.68 2.26 25.29
CA LEU A 562 18.32 2.79 25.18
C LEU A 562 17.55 2.58 26.49
N ASP A 563 17.76 1.47 27.20
CA ASP A 563 17.11 1.18 28.48
C ASP A 563 17.52 2.17 29.60
N ASP A 564 18.71 2.74 29.49
CA ASP A 564 19.21 3.76 30.43
C ASP A 564 18.57 5.15 30.22
N ILE A 565 17.79 5.35 29.15
CA ILE A 565 17.15 6.63 28.81
C ILE A 565 15.66 6.57 29.19
N SER A 566 15.15 7.57 29.92
CA SER A 566 13.71 7.68 30.22
C SER A 566 12.88 7.89 28.95
N ASP A 567 11.59 7.58 28.99
CA ASP A 567 10.71 7.78 27.82
C ASP A 567 10.55 9.25 27.43
N GLU A 568 10.56 10.15 28.44
CA GLU A 568 10.50 11.59 28.22
C GLU A 568 11.77 12.09 27.53
N ASP A 569 12.96 11.71 28.03
CA ASP A 569 14.23 12.10 27.42
C ASP A 569 14.40 11.48 26.04
N PHE A 570 13.92 10.24 25.84
CA PHE A 570 14.04 9.57 24.56
C PHE A 570 13.22 10.26 23.46
N LYS A 571 12.03 10.78 23.78
CA LYS A 571 11.25 11.60 22.84
C LYS A 571 12.05 12.79 22.28
N GLU A 572 12.89 13.42 23.11
CA GLU A 572 13.72 14.53 22.64
C GLU A 572 14.93 14.04 21.85
N LYS A 573 15.56 12.96 22.31
CA LYS A 573 16.81 12.43 21.74
C LYS A 573 16.60 11.53 20.52
N VAL A 574 15.39 11.04 20.24
CA VAL A 574 15.09 10.11 19.13
C VAL A 574 15.58 10.62 17.77
N THR A 575 15.61 11.95 17.57
CA THR A 575 16.11 12.57 16.34
C THR A 575 17.63 12.46 16.16
N GLN A 576 18.38 12.10 17.19
CA GLN A 576 19.83 11.95 17.14
C GLN A 576 20.24 10.60 16.53
N TYR A 577 19.37 9.59 16.63
CA TYR A 577 19.68 8.23 16.24
C TYR A 577 18.94 7.81 14.97
N SER A 578 19.64 7.09 14.10
CA SER A 578 19.07 6.45 12.89
C SER A 578 19.39 4.95 12.82
N VAL A 579 20.19 4.43 13.77
CA VAL A 579 20.53 3.00 13.89
C VAL A 579 20.31 2.53 15.32
N TYR A 580 19.53 1.48 15.46
CA TYR A 580 19.27 0.82 16.74
C TYR A 580 19.72 -0.64 16.63
N ALA A 581 20.75 -1.00 17.40
CA ALA A 581 21.39 -2.31 17.37
C ALA A 581 21.12 -3.12 18.64
N ARG A 582 21.14 -4.45 18.57
CA ARG A 582 20.83 -5.36 19.69
C ARG A 582 19.53 -5.02 20.40
N VAL A 583 18.50 -4.68 19.63
CA VAL A 583 17.17 -4.32 20.16
C VAL A 583 16.31 -5.57 20.37
N GLN A 584 15.44 -5.50 21.39
CA GLN A 584 14.40 -6.46 21.68
C GLN A 584 13.06 -5.97 21.13
N PRO A 585 12.00 -6.79 21.07
CA PRO A 585 10.69 -6.40 20.54
C PRO A 585 10.09 -5.16 21.21
N GLU A 586 10.26 -5.02 22.53
CA GLU A 586 9.77 -3.87 23.29
C GLU A 586 10.45 -2.57 22.86
N HIS A 587 11.74 -2.62 22.54
CA HIS A 587 12.48 -1.47 22.03
C HIS A 587 11.93 -1.01 20.67
N LYS A 588 11.54 -1.95 19.78
CA LYS A 588 10.94 -1.62 18.48
C LYS A 588 9.65 -0.81 18.66
N VAL A 589 8.78 -1.22 19.57
CA VAL A 589 7.54 -0.49 19.92
C VAL A 589 7.85 0.89 20.49
N ARG A 590 8.84 0.97 21.40
CA ARG A 590 9.28 2.21 22.03
C ARG A 590 9.80 3.23 21.02
N ILE A 591 10.63 2.79 20.05
CA ILE A 591 11.17 3.63 18.99
C ILE A 591 10.04 4.18 18.10
N VAL A 592 9.12 3.32 17.66
CA VAL A 592 7.96 3.73 16.84
C VAL A 592 7.13 4.78 17.60
N ASN A 593 6.79 4.52 18.86
CA ASN A 593 5.96 5.42 19.66
C ASN A 593 6.66 6.76 19.93
N ALA A 594 7.98 6.78 20.10
CA ALA A 594 8.75 8.01 20.27
C ALA A 594 8.64 8.91 19.03
N TRP A 595 8.78 8.37 17.83
CA TRP A 595 8.60 9.13 16.59
C TRP A 595 7.15 9.61 16.40
N LYS A 596 6.16 8.76 16.65
CA LYS A 596 4.73 9.12 16.58
C LYS A 596 4.37 10.22 17.57
N SER A 597 4.93 10.19 18.80
CA SER A 597 4.68 11.22 19.81
C SER A 597 5.17 12.62 19.41
N ARG A 598 6.08 12.70 18.43
CA ARG A 598 6.52 13.95 17.80
C ARG A 598 5.63 14.37 16.62
N GLY A 599 4.55 13.65 16.34
CA GLY A 599 3.64 13.89 15.21
C GLY A 599 4.21 13.46 13.86
N MET A 600 5.22 12.59 13.83
CA MET A 600 5.81 12.07 12.62
C MET A 600 5.08 10.80 12.16
N ILE A 601 4.68 10.75 10.91
CA ILE A 601 4.07 9.56 10.30
C ILE A 601 5.16 8.50 10.10
N THR A 602 5.01 7.38 10.81
CA THR A 602 6.04 6.35 10.95
C THR A 602 5.57 5.03 10.32
N ALA A 603 6.35 4.52 9.38
CA ALA A 603 6.24 3.15 8.87
C ALA A 603 7.18 2.22 9.64
N MET A 604 6.76 0.97 9.86
CA MET A 604 7.57 -0.07 10.51
C MET A 604 7.47 -1.37 9.74
N THR A 605 8.62 -1.96 9.40
CA THR A 605 8.71 -3.27 8.75
C THR A 605 9.08 -4.36 9.73
N GLY A 606 8.68 -5.59 9.44
CA GLY A 606 9.12 -6.77 10.17
C GLY A 606 8.61 -8.06 9.53
N ASP A 607 9.26 -9.16 9.88
CA ASP A 607 8.98 -10.50 9.35
C ASP A 607 8.60 -11.52 10.44
N GLY A 608 9.05 -11.32 11.68
CA GLY A 608 8.84 -12.24 12.79
C GLY A 608 7.62 -11.92 13.65
N VAL A 609 7.16 -12.91 14.41
CA VAL A 609 6.09 -12.74 15.42
C VAL A 609 6.44 -11.62 16.40
N ASN A 610 7.72 -11.47 16.73
CA ASN A 610 8.23 -10.45 17.63
C ASN A 610 8.07 -9.02 17.10
N ASP A 611 7.86 -8.86 15.81
CA ASP A 611 7.67 -7.55 15.16
C ASP A 611 6.20 -7.13 15.11
N ALA A 612 5.27 -8.05 15.26
CA ALA A 612 3.85 -7.77 15.15
C ALA A 612 3.37 -6.61 16.05
N PRO A 613 3.79 -6.47 17.32
CA PRO A 613 3.42 -5.33 18.16
C PRO A 613 3.91 -3.99 17.63
N SER A 614 5.12 -3.93 17.10
CA SER A 614 5.71 -2.70 16.53
C SER A 614 5.07 -2.32 15.19
N ILE A 615 4.78 -3.32 14.33
CA ILE A 615 4.04 -3.16 13.07
C ILE A 615 2.65 -2.60 13.35
N LYS A 616 1.93 -3.17 14.33
CA LYS A 616 0.59 -2.70 14.72
C LYS A 616 0.60 -1.30 15.35
N SER A 617 1.67 -0.94 16.04
CA SER A 617 1.81 0.38 16.69
C SER A 617 2.16 1.50 15.72
N ALA A 618 2.72 1.19 14.56
CA ALA A 618 3.08 2.15 13.53
C ALA A 618 1.84 2.80 12.91
N ASP A 619 2.03 3.93 12.20
CA ASP A 619 0.97 4.52 11.37
C ASP A 619 0.79 3.73 10.08
N ILE A 620 1.85 3.03 9.66
CA ILE A 620 1.88 2.15 8.50
C ILE A 620 2.65 0.89 8.89
N GLY A 621 1.93 -0.19 9.14
CA GLY A 621 2.53 -1.50 9.35
C GLY A 621 2.87 -2.18 8.02
N VAL A 622 4.12 -2.65 7.87
CA VAL A 622 4.60 -3.30 6.65
C VAL A 622 5.08 -4.71 6.99
N GLY A 623 4.41 -5.72 6.44
CA GLY A 623 4.78 -7.13 6.59
C GLY A 623 5.59 -7.63 5.38
N MET A 624 6.49 -8.58 5.61
CA MET A 624 7.20 -9.29 4.54
C MET A 624 6.29 -10.36 3.92
N GLY A 625 6.35 -10.53 2.62
CA GLY A 625 5.51 -11.48 1.88
C GLY A 625 6.12 -12.86 1.77
N ILE A 626 7.45 -12.94 1.60
CA ILE A 626 8.20 -14.19 1.45
C ILE A 626 8.63 -14.72 2.82
N THR A 627 9.40 -13.93 3.58
CA THR A 627 9.95 -14.34 4.88
C THR A 627 8.98 -14.09 6.04
N GLY A 628 7.99 -13.22 5.85
CA GLY A 628 7.07 -12.81 6.89
C GLY A 628 6.14 -13.92 7.35
N THR A 629 5.96 -14.02 8.67
CA THR A 629 4.97 -14.91 9.29
C THR A 629 3.55 -14.43 8.99
N ASP A 630 2.58 -15.33 9.07
CA ASP A 630 1.17 -14.97 8.89
C ASP A 630 0.71 -13.91 9.91
N VAL A 631 1.30 -13.92 11.10
CA VAL A 631 1.03 -12.92 12.15
C VAL A 631 1.39 -11.52 11.67
N THR A 632 2.60 -11.33 11.15
CA THR A 632 3.05 -10.04 10.63
C THR A 632 2.21 -9.61 9.43
N LYS A 633 1.92 -10.54 8.51
CA LYS A 633 1.03 -10.27 7.36
C LYS A 633 -0.36 -9.85 7.81
N ASN A 634 -0.91 -10.46 8.87
CA ASN A 634 -2.27 -10.18 9.34
C ASN A 634 -2.41 -8.83 10.05
N VAL A 635 -1.42 -8.38 10.78
CA VAL A 635 -1.44 -7.07 11.46
C VAL A 635 -1.01 -5.92 10.55
N ALA A 636 -0.31 -6.21 9.45
CA ALA A 636 0.21 -5.22 8.53
C ALA A 636 -0.89 -4.52 7.72
N ASP A 637 -0.66 -3.26 7.39
CA ASP A 637 -1.48 -2.45 6.49
C ASP A 637 -1.09 -2.67 5.01
N MET A 638 0.18 -3.05 4.80
CA MET A 638 0.76 -3.36 3.49
C MET A 638 1.69 -4.58 3.61
N VAL A 639 1.72 -5.42 2.59
CA VAL A 639 2.63 -6.58 2.49
C VAL A 639 3.51 -6.43 1.25
N LEU A 640 4.83 -6.63 1.41
CA LEU A 640 5.80 -6.60 0.32
C LEU A 640 5.95 -8.00 -0.29
N ALA A 641 5.50 -8.20 -1.52
CA ALA A 641 5.59 -9.49 -2.18
C ALA A 641 7.04 -9.95 -2.49
N ASP A 642 8.00 -9.02 -2.45
CA ASP A 642 9.43 -9.22 -2.76
C ASP A 642 10.36 -8.96 -1.56
N ASP A 643 9.82 -8.68 -0.39
CA ASP A 643 10.54 -8.35 0.84
C ASP A 643 11.58 -7.23 0.68
N ASN A 644 11.35 -6.27 -0.22
CA ASN A 644 12.35 -5.29 -0.63
C ASN A 644 12.03 -3.89 -0.09
N PHE A 645 13.00 -3.24 0.55
CA PHE A 645 12.88 -1.86 1.02
C PHE A 645 12.55 -0.87 -0.11
N ALA A 646 13.11 -1.05 -1.31
CA ALA A 646 12.85 -0.18 -2.45
C ALA A 646 11.37 -0.19 -2.87
N THR A 647 10.65 -1.28 -2.62
CA THR A 647 9.22 -1.38 -2.86
C THR A 647 8.42 -0.48 -1.91
N ILE A 648 8.89 -0.26 -0.67
CA ILE A 648 8.26 0.70 0.26
C ILE A 648 8.38 2.12 -0.31
N VAL A 649 9.56 2.49 -0.81
CA VAL A 649 9.81 3.81 -1.40
C VAL A 649 8.92 4.03 -2.63
N SER A 650 8.83 3.03 -3.50
CA SER A 650 7.91 3.06 -4.65
C SER A 650 6.44 3.17 -4.24
N ALA A 651 6.04 2.55 -3.12
CA ALA A 651 4.69 2.66 -2.58
C ALA A 651 4.42 4.07 -2.00
N VAL A 652 5.42 4.69 -1.37
CA VAL A 652 5.32 6.10 -0.92
C VAL A 652 5.17 7.04 -2.11
N GLU A 653 5.97 6.87 -3.17
CA GLU A 653 5.85 7.62 -4.41
C GLU A 653 4.43 7.51 -4.98
N GLU A 654 3.91 6.29 -5.08
CA GLU A 654 2.56 6.03 -5.59
C GLU A 654 1.49 6.66 -4.68
N GLY A 655 1.63 6.57 -3.36
CA GLY A 655 0.74 7.23 -2.39
C GLY A 655 0.70 8.76 -2.56
N ARG A 656 1.85 9.39 -2.79
CA ARG A 656 1.96 10.83 -3.11
C ARG A 656 1.27 11.15 -4.44
N ARG A 657 1.47 10.32 -5.47
CA ARG A 657 0.84 10.48 -6.78
C ARG A 657 -0.69 10.38 -6.69
N ILE A 658 -1.19 9.38 -5.97
CA ILE A 658 -2.62 9.19 -5.74
C ILE A 658 -3.22 10.44 -5.10
N TYR A 659 -2.60 10.94 -4.05
CA TYR A 659 -3.09 12.13 -3.34
C TYR A 659 -3.05 13.39 -4.23
N ASP A 660 -1.97 13.60 -4.98
CA ASP A 660 -1.88 14.73 -5.93
C ASP A 660 -2.97 14.65 -7.00
N ASN A 661 -3.25 13.47 -7.54
CA ASN A 661 -4.30 13.28 -8.55
C ASN A 661 -5.70 13.49 -7.97
N ILE A 662 -5.96 13.00 -6.75
CA ILE A 662 -7.22 13.30 -6.04
C ILE A 662 -7.37 14.81 -5.87
N ARG A 663 -6.32 15.50 -5.45
CA ARG A 663 -6.32 16.94 -5.23
C ARG A 663 -6.55 17.73 -6.52
N LYS A 664 -5.95 17.30 -7.64
CA LYS A 664 -6.19 17.89 -8.97
C LYS A 664 -7.65 17.74 -9.40
N SER A 665 -8.23 16.56 -9.22
CA SER A 665 -9.63 16.31 -9.55
C SER A 665 -10.59 17.10 -8.64
N ILE A 666 -10.29 17.22 -7.35
CA ILE A 666 -11.08 18.04 -6.41
C ILE A 666 -11.03 19.52 -6.80
N GLN A 667 -9.83 20.04 -7.08
CA GLN A 667 -9.64 21.43 -7.50
C GLN A 667 -10.40 21.71 -8.79
N PHE A 668 -10.34 20.81 -9.75
CA PHE A 668 -11.07 20.89 -11.03
C PHE A 668 -12.58 20.98 -10.79
N LEU A 669 -13.15 20.00 -10.10
CA LEU A 669 -14.60 19.97 -9.83
C LEU A 669 -15.08 21.17 -9.02
N LEU A 670 -14.35 21.60 -8.01
CA LEU A 670 -14.74 22.74 -7.21
C LEU A 670 -14.65 24.07 -7.99
N SER A 671 -13.67 24.24 -8.89
CA SER A 671 -13.57 25.44 -9.70
C SER A 671 -14.67 25.50 -10.76
N SER A 672 -15.06 24.36 -11.33
CA SER A 672 -16.17 24.21 -12.27
C SER A 672 -17.51 24.60 -11.60
N ASN A 673 -17.86 23.92 -10.50
CA ASN A 673 -19.10 24.22 -9.79
C ASN A 673 -19.16 25.68 -9.28
N LEU A 674 -18.01 26.24 -8.85
CA LEU A 674 -17.97 27.64 -8.44
C LEU A 674 -18.26 28.58 -9.63
N SER A 675 -17.76 28.26 -10.83
CA SER A 675 -18.01 29.06 -12.01
C SER A 675 -19.48 29.05 -12.42
N GLU A 676 -20.13 27.89 -12.36
CA GLU A 676 -21.56 27.75 -12.59
C GLU A 676 -22.39 28.60 -11.63
N VAL A 677 -22.11 28.45 -10.33
CA VAL A 677 -22.78 29.23 -9.28
C VAL A 677 -22.60 30.73 -9.50
N MET A 678 -21.38 31.18 -9.77
CA MET A 678 -21.09 32.61 -9.98
C MET A 678 -21.74 33.14 -11.27
N ALA A 679 -21.76 32.38 -12.34
CA ALA A 679 -22.40 32.77 -13.60
C ALA A 679 -23.91 32.94 -13.43
N ILE A 680 -24.59 31.95 -12.84
CA ILE A 680 -26.05 32.00 -12.59
C ILE A 680 -26.39 33.13 -11.60
N PHE A 681 -25.64 33.25 -10.53
CA PHE A 681 -25.85 34.33 -9.54
C PHE A 681 -25.72 35.69 -10.18
N THR A 682 -24.67 35.91 -11.00
CA THR A 682 -24.45 37.20 -11.66
C THR A 682 -25.54 37.51 -12.68
N ALA A 683 -25.92 36.50 -13.50
CA ALA A 683 -26.97 36.63 -14.49
C ALA A 683 -28.34 37.02 -13.85
N ASN A 684 -28.68 36.33 -12.76
CA ASN A 684 -29.92 36.63 -12.04
C ASN A 684 -29.94 38.05 -11.43
N LEU A 685 -28.78 38.47 -10.83
CA LEU A 685 -28.67 39.84 -10.32
C LEU A 685 -28.86 40.88 -11.43
N LEU A 686 -28.41 40.59 -12.65
CA LEU A 686 -28.57 41.42 -13.83
C LEU A 686 -29.92 41.26 -14.51
N GLY A 687 -30.68 40.20 -14.24
CA GLY A 687 -32.07 40.00 -14.66
C GLY A 687 -32.22 39.21 -15.99
N PHE A 688 -31.33 38.27 -16.28
CA PHE A 688 -31.47 37.37 -17.41
C PHE A 688 -31.08 35.94 -17.02
N THR A 689 -31.53 34.98 -17.79
CA THR A 689 -31.22 33.55 -17.63
C THR A 689 -30.03 33.15 -18.49
N ILE A 690 -28.91 32.79 -17.87
CA ILE A 690 -27.71 32.39 -18.62
C ILE A 690 -27.67 30.89 -18.92
N LEU A 691 -28.16 30.04 -18.01
CA LEU A 691 -28.21 28.59 -18.11
C LEU A 691 -29.46 28.07 -17.38
N LYS A 692 -30.06 27.00 -17.93
CA LYS A 692 -31.16 26.25 -17.31
C LYS A 692 -30.66 25.06 -16.49
N PRO A 693 -31.48 24.47 -15.59
CA PRO A 693 -31.07 23.31 -14.77
C PRO A 693 -30.55 22.13 -15.60
N VAL A 694 -31.18 21.88 -16.74
CA VAL A 694 -30.82 20.79 -17.68
C VAL A 694 -29.42 20.98 -18.25
N HIS A 695 -29.00 22.21 -18.49
CA HIS A 695 -27.66 22.52 -19.01
C HIS A 695 -26.59 22.19 -17.96
N LEU A 696 -26.83 22.52 -16.71
CA LEU A 696 -25.93 22.25 -15.59
C LEU A 696 -25.77 20.75 -15.34
N LEU A 697 -26.87 20.00 -15.41
CA LEU A 697 -26.84 18.55 -15.31
C LEU A 697 -25.98 17.93 -16.41
N TRP A 698 -26.06 18.47 -17.63
CA TRP A 698 -25.21 18.00 -18.73
C TRP A 698 -23.73 18.32 -18.47
N ILE A 699 -23.44 19.54 -18.03
CA ILE A 699 -22.09 19.98 -17.72
C ILE A 699 -21.49 19.05 -16.65
N ASN A 700 -22.12 18.92 -15.50
CA ASN A 700 -21.66 18.10 -14.40
C ASN A 700 -21.47 16.62 -14.78
N LEU A 701 -22.39 16.07 -15.62
CA LEU A 701 -22.33 14.66 -15.99
C LEU A 701 -21.28 14.37 -17.08
N VAL A 702 -21.19 15.22 -18.11
CA VAL A 702 -20.40 14.95 -19.32
C VAL A 702 -19.08 15.72 -19.31
N THR A 703 -19.10 17.02 -19.05
CA THR A 703 -17.89 17.85 -19.19
C THR A 703 -17.04 17.85 -17.94
N ASP A 704 -17.60 17.52 -16.77
CA ASP A 704 -16.85 17.44 -15.51
C ASP A 704 -16.41 16.01 -15.14
N CYS A 705 -17.33 15.03 -15.18
CA CYS A 705 -17.01 13.69 -14.71
C CYS A 705 -15.93 13.01 -15.55
N PHE A 706 -15.98 13.09 -16.88
CA PHE A 706 -14.98 12.41 -17.72
C PHE A 706 -13.58 13.00 -17.60
N PRO A 707 -13.37 14.34 -17.64
CA PRO A 707 -12.05 14.92 -17.38
C PRO A 707 -11.54 14.67 -15.94
N ALA A 708 -12.39 14.74 -14.91
CA ALA A 708 -12.00 14.43 -13.54
C ALA A 708 -11.50 12.98 -13.39
N LEU A 709 -12.17 12.02 -14.02
CA LEU A 709 -11.72 10.62 -14.09
C LEU A 709 -10.41 10.49 -14.88
N ALA A 710 -10.25 11.23 -15.97
CA ALA A 710 -9.02 11.21 -16.76
C ALA A 710 -7.82 11.81 -16.01
N LEU A 711 -8.04 12.86 -15.21
CA LEU A 711 -7.04 13.45 -14.31
C LEU A 711 -6.58 12.46 -13.24
N SER A 712 -7.47 11.58 -12.79
CA SER A 712 -7.15 10.53 -11.82
C SER A 712 -6.07 9.56 -12.31
N MET A 713 -5.91 9.45 -13.63
CA MET A 713 -4.94 8.57 -14.30
C MET A 713 -3.65 9.31 -14.72
N GLU A 714 -3.45 10.55 -14.25
CA GLU A 714 -2.25 11.33 -14.60
C GLU A 714 -1.00 10.70 -13.98
N LYS A 715 0.10 10.76 -14.70
CA LYS A 715 1.40 10.30 -14.21
C LYS A 715 1.93 11.23 -13.13
N GLY A 716 2.73 10.69 -12.21
CA GLY A 716 3.40 11.48 -11.18
C GLY A 716 4.30 12.57 -11.76
N GLU A 717 4.37 13.71 -11.11
CA GLU A 717 5.28 14.78 -11.46
C GLU A 717 6.73 14.37 -11.16
N LYS A 718 7.69 14.80 -11.99
CA LYS A 718 9.12 14.40 -11.89
C LYS A 718 9.80 14.83 -10.58
N ASP A 719 9.23 15.77 -9.87
CA ASP A 719 9.74 16.29 -8.59
C ASP A 719 9.01 15.72 -7.36
N LEU A 720 8.13 14.74 -7.55
CA LEU A 720 7.29 14.16 -6.50
C LEU A 720 8.10 13.65 -5.30
N MET A 721 9.21 12.98 -5.57
CA MET A 721 10.15 12.47 -4.56
C MET A 721 11.29 13.47 -4.24
N LYS A 722 11.14 14.75 -4.61
CA LYS A 722 12.01 15.87 -4.19
C LYS A 722 11.29 16.84 -3.25
N ARG A 723 10.01 16.64 -3.03
CA ARG A 723 9.18 17.45 -2.13
C ARG A 723 9.19 16.85 -0.73
N PRO A 724 9.21 17.68 0.33
CA PRO A 724 9.06 17.17 1.69
C PRO A 724 7.67 16.51 1.88
N PRO A 725 7.54 15.57 2.83
CA PRO A 725 6.26 14.96 3.14
C PRO A 725 5.25 16.01 3.61
N ARG A 726 4.00 15.87 3.18
CA ARG A 726 2.90 16.70 3.70
C ARG A 726 2.57 16.32 5.13
N LYS A 727 2.02 17.25 5.89
CA LYS A 727 1.49 16.96 7.22
C LYS A 727 0.14 16.24 7.08
N SER A 728 -0.12 15.26 7.92
CA SER A 728 -1.41 14.54 7.94
C SER A 728 -2.59 15.45 8.32
N SER A 729 -2.30 16.56 9.04
CA SER A 729 -3.28 17.59 9.42
C SER A 729 -3.67 18.50 8.26
N ASP A 730 -2.89 18.56 7.18
CA ASP A 730 -3.15 19.46 6.06
C ASP A 730 -4.54 19.16 5.46
N GLY A 731 -5.34 20.21 5.32
CA GLY A 731 -6.65 20.14 4.67
C GLY A 731 -6.52 20.04 3.14
N ILE A 732 -7.65 19.77 2.48
CA ILE A 732 -7.74 19.69 1.01
C ILE A 732 -7.31 21.02 0.37
N PHE A 733 -7.63 22.14 0.99
CA PHE A 733 -7.29 23.49 0.52
C PHE A 733 -5.88 23.96 0.90
N ALA A 734 -5.08 23.13 1.56
CA ALA A 734 -3.70 23.48 1.91
C ALA A 734 -2.86 23.76 0.65
N GLY A 735 -1.84 24.62 0.78
CA GLY A 735 -0.92 24.93 -0.32
C GLY A 735 -1.49 25.77 -1.45
N GLY A 736 -2.53 26.58 -1.19
CA GLY A 736 -3.07 27.57 -2.14
C GLY A 736 -4.28 27.12 -2.97
N VAL A 737 -4.69 25.85 -2.88
CA VAL A 737 -5.82 25.31 -3.69
C VAL A 737 -7.11 26.13 -3.54
N GLY A 738 -7.39 26.70 -2.37
CA GLY A 738 -8.57 27.55 -2.18
C GLY A 738 -8.52 28.81 -3.05
N PHE A 739 -7.36 29.44 -3.15
CA PHE A 739 -7.15 30.58 -4.04
C PHE A 739 -7.28 30.18 -5.51
N ASP A 740 -6.68 29.03 -5.86
CA ASP A 740 -6.74 28.48 -7.21
C ASP A 740 -8.16 28.21 -7.67
N VAL A 741 -8.98 27.60 -6.84
CA VAL A 741 -10.41 27.36 -7.12
C VAL A 741 -11.15 28.67 -7.40
N VAL A 742 -10.91 29.70 -6.58
CA VAL A 742 -11.62 30.98 -6.72
C VAL A 742 -11.25 31.71 -8.00
N TYR A 743 -9.96 31.90 -8.32
CA TYR A 743 -9.60 32.65 -9.53
C TYR A 743 -9.91 31.88 -10.82
N GLN A 744 -9.80 30.53 -10.78
CA GLN A 744 -10.12 29.68 -11.92
C GLN A 744 -11.62 29.72 -12.21
N GLY A 745 -12.47 29.56 -11.19
CA GLY A 745 -13.91 29.71 -11.33
C GLY A 745 -14.33 31.11 -11.83
N LEU A 746 -13.66 32.15 -11.32
CA LEU A 746 -13.90 33.52 -11.79
C LEU A 746 -13.57 33.72 -13.28
N PHE A 747 -12.44 33.13 -13.76
CA PHE A 747 -12.11 33.23 -15.19
C PHE A 747 -13.13 32.52 -16.08
N VAL A 748 -13.55 31.31 -15.71
CA VAL A 748 -14.61 30.61 -16.45
C VAL A 748 -15.91 31.40 -16.44
N THR A 749 -16.32 31.94 -15.29
CA THR A 749 -17.49 32.83 -15.17
C THR A 749 -17.42 34.03 -16.13
N LEU A 750 -16.28 34.75 -16.14
CA LEU A 750 -16.10 35.92 -16.99
C LEU A 750 -16.13 35.58 -18.49
N LEU A 751 -15.52 34.46 -18.90
CA LEU A 751 -15.54 33.98 -20.27
C LEU A 751 -16.97 33.57 -20.68
N THR A 752 -17.72 32.92 -19.81
CA THR A 752 -19.10 32.50 -20.06
C THR A 752 -20.06 33.70 -20.19
N LEU A 753 -19.92 34.70 -19.29
CA LEU A 753 -20.69 35.95 -19.40
C LEU A 753 -20.34 36.71 -20.66
N ALA A 754 -19.05 36.75 -21.04
CA ALA A 754 -18.61 37.40 -22.29
C ALA A 754 -19.23 36.69 -23.51
N ALA A 755 -19.27 35.36 -23.50
CA ALA A 755 -19.90 34.59 -24.56
C ALA A 755 -21.41 34.88 -24.69
N TYR A 756 -22.13 35.00 -23.56
CA TYR A 756 -23.54 35.36 -23.55
C TYR A 756 -23.79 36.71 -24.22
N PHE A 757 -23.04 37.75 -23.79
CA PHE A 757 -23.22 39.09 -24.35
C PHE A 757 -22.77 39.22 -25.80
N ILE A 758 -21.73 38.49 -26.21
CA ILE A 758 -21.28 38.42 -27.61
C ILE A 758 -22.35 37.73 -28.47
N GLY A 759 -22.93 36.62 -27.99
CA GLY A 759 -24.03 35.92 -28.67
C GLY A 759 -25.24 36.82 -28.85
N HIS A 760 -25.67 37.51 -27.80
CA HIS A 760 -26.73 38.51 -27.91
C HIS A 760 -26.41 39.64 -28.90
N PHE A 761 -25.15 40.12 -28.89
CA PHE A 761 -24.73 41.14 -29.88
C PHE A 761 -24.75 40.58 -31.34
N MET A 762 -24.38 39.33 -31.53
CA MET A 762 -24.43 38.70 -32.88
C MET A 762 -25.88 38.48 -33.34
N GLU A 763 -26.79 38.14 -32.45
CA GLU A 763 -28.21 37.99 -32.69
C GLU A 763 -28.92 39.32 -32.96
N ALA A 764 -28.78 40.32 -32.04
CA ALA A 764 -29.56 41.54 -32.03
C ALA A 764 -28.84 42.76 -32.63
N GLY A 765 -27.52 42.70 -32.82
CA GLY A 765 -26.68 43.79 -33.35
C GLY A 765 -26.46 44.95 -32.35
N ARG A 766 -26.81 44.78 -31.08
CA ARG A 766 -26.71 45.79 -30.00
C ARG A 766 -26.35 45.16 -28.67
N TRP A 767 -25.70 45.94 -27.82
CA TRP A 767 -25.34 45.53 -26.46
C TRP A 767 -26.46 45.89 -25.49
N GLU A 768 -27.23 44.92 -25.04
CA GLU A 768 -28.28 45.08 -24.03
C GLU A 768 -28.21 43.91 -23.01
N ILE A 769 -28.74 44.20 -21.81
CA ILE A 769 -28.89 43.18 -20.76
C ILE A 769 -30.36 42.68 -20.88
N THR A 770 -30.54 41.60 -21.64
CA THR A 770 -31.86 41.00 -21.86
C THR A 770 -31.71 39.52 -22.14
N GLU A 771 -32.80 38.79 -22.15
CA GLU A 771 -32.86 37.38 -22.55
C GLU A 771 -32.40 37.22 -24.02
N SER A 772 -31.55 36.26 -24.27
CA SER A 772 -31.00 35.89 -25.60
C SER A 772 -30.87 34.41 -25.75
N ALA A 773 -31.44 33.83 -26.75
CA ALA A 773 -31.42 32.41 -27.01
C ALA A 773 -30.03 31.97 -27.53
N ASP A 774 -29.46 32.76 -28.48
CA ASP A 774 -28.11 32.52 -29.02
C ASP A 774 -27.07 32.78 -27.91
N GLY A 775 -27.29 33.81 -27.10
CA GLY A 775 -26.45 34.11 -25.95
C GLY A 775 -26.39 32.94 -24.96
N MET A 776 -27.53 32.33 -24.64
CA MET A 776 -27.59 31.16 -23.74
C MET A 776 -26.88 29.94 -24.36
N THR A 777 -27.08 29.66 -25.62
CA THR A 777 -26.42 28.52 -26.32
C THR A 777 -24.91 28.72 -26.41
N MET A 778 -24.45 29.95 -26.72
CA MET A 778 -23.01 30.28 -26.70
C MET A 778 -22.43 30.22 -25.32
N ALA A 779 -23.13 30.65 -24.29
CA ALA A 779 -22.66 30.56 -22.88
C ALA A 779 -22.51 29.10 -22.45
N PHE A 780 -23.48 28.25 -22.78
CA PHE A 780 -23.41 26.80 -22.52
C PHE A 780 -22.21 26.16 -23.22
N LEU A 781 -22.01 26.42 -24.53
CA LEU A 781 -20.87 25.89 -25.25
C LEU A 781 -19.53 26.38 -24.67
N THR A 782 -19.44 27.67 -24.35
CA THR A 782 -18.23 28.25 -23.78
C THR A 782 -17.92 27.68 -22.41
N MET A 783 -18.90 27.56 -21.50
CA MET A 783 -18.68 26.99 -20.17
C MET A 783 -18.24 25.52 -20.27
N SER A 784 -18.97 24.71 -21.03
CA SER A 784 -18.65 23.30 -21.27
C SER A 784 -17.24 23.11 -21.82
N MET A 785 -16.83 23.93 -22.79
CA MET A 785 -15.51 23.84 -23.40
C MET A 785 -14.41 24.44 -22.51
N CYS A 786 -14.71 25.48 -21.71
CA CYS A 786 -13.78 26.01 -20.69
C CYS A 786 -13.38 24.92 -19.72
N GLU A 787 -14.32 24.14 -19.20
CA GLU A 787 -14.05 23.06 -18.25
C GLU A 787 -13.17 21.97 -18.88
N ILE A 788 -13.50 21.55 -20.09
CA ILE A 788 -12.69 20.58 -20.82
C ILE A 788 -11.26 21.10 -21.04
N PHE A 789 -11.09 22.34 -21.51
CA PHE A 789 -9.76 22.92 -21.70
C PHE A 789 -9.05 23.19 -20.38
N HIS A 790 -9.79 23.51 -19.33
CA HIS A 790 -9.24 23.68 -17.99
C HIS A 790 -8.67 22.38 -17.42
N SER A 791 -9.20 21.22 -17.77
CA SER A 791 -8.64 19.93 -17.39
C SER A 791 -7.17 19.76 -17.79
N PHE A 792 -6.74 20.38 -18.90
CA PHE A 792 -5.32 20.41 -19.29
C PHE A 792 -4.49 21.26 -18.34
N ASN A 793 -5.06 22.35 -17.82
CA ASN A 793 -4.39 23.15 -16.79
C ASN A 793 -4.20 22.38 -15.48
N MET A 794 -5.11 21.47 -15.17
CA MET A 794 -5.09 20.66 -13.94
C MET A 794 -4.10 19.49 -13.99
N ARG A 795 -3.49 19.17 -15.12
CA ARG A 795 -2.48 18.11 -15.22
C ARG A 795 -1.27 18.35 -14.31
N SER A 796 -0.93 19.59 -14.07
CA SER A 796 0.01 20.00 -13.01
C SER A 796 -0.52 21.20 -12.23
N GLN A 797 -0.39 21.18 -10.91
CA GLN A 797 -0.85 22.29 -10.07
C GLN A 797 0.05 23.52 -10.22
N HIS A 798 1.37 23.34 -10.26
CA HIS A 798 2.35 24.42 -10.28
C HIS A 798 3.20 24.45 -11.55
N GLY A 799 3.26 23.35 -12.31
CA GLY A 799 4.02 23.24 -13.55
C GLY A 799 3.35 23.98 -14.71
N SER A 800 4.12 24.25 -15.76
CA SER A 800 3.60 24.87 -16.98
C SER A 800 2.80 23.86 -17.81
N THR A 801 1.55 24.18 -18.11
CA THR A 801 0.66 23.43 -18.99
C THR A 801 1.26 23.32 -20.40
N VAL A 802 1.83 24.41 -20.92
CA VAL A 802 2.48 24.45 -22.24
C VAL A 802 3.69 23.51 -22.28
N SER A 803 4.54 23.56 -21.26
CA SER A 803 5.69 22.66 -21.16
C SER A 803 5.28 21.19 -21.08
N MET A 804 4.19 20.89 -20.37
CA MET A 804 3.67 19.53 -20.28
C MET A 804 3.06 19.03 -21.60
N LEU A 805 2.44 19.90 -22.38
CA LEU A 805 1.91 19.55 -23.71
C LEU A 805 3.04 19.28 -24.70
N LEU A 806 4.15 20.07 -24.64
CA LEU A 806 5.26 19.96 -25.59
C LEU A 806 6.28 18.87 -25.22
N HIS A 807 6.56 18.69 -23.94
CA HIS A 807 7.66 17.82 -23.46
C HIS A 807 7.21 16.81 -22.40
N GLY A 808 5.94 16.83 -22.02
CA GLY A 808 5.38 15.98 -20.97
C GLY A 808 4.91 14.62 -21.46
N SER A 809 4.43 13.85 -20.53
CA SER A 809 3.81 12.56 -20.81
C SER A 809 2.45 12.75 -21.49
N PHE A 810 2.20 12.01 -22.56
CA PHE A 810 0.89 11.96 -23.18
C PHE A 810 -0.11 11.21 -22.27
N ASN A 811 -1.22 11.87 -21.90
CA ASN A 811 -2.33 11.23 -21.20
C ASN A 811 -3.48 10.99 -22.18
N LYS A 812 -3.56 9.76 -22.72
CA LYS A 812 -4.59 9.37 -23.68
C LYS A 812 -6.02 9.51 -23.16
N TYR A 813 -6.22 9.46 -21.85
CA TYR A 813 -7.55 9.54 -21.24
C TYR A 813 -8.09 10.97 -21.24
N ILE A 814 -7.25 11.98 -20.98
CA ILE A 814 -7.66 13.39 -21.08
C ILE A 814 -7.98 13.75 -22.53
N PHE A 815 -7.13 13.36 -23.49
CA PHE A 815 -7.42 13.59 -24.89
C PHE A 815 -8.70 12.86 -25.36
N GLY A 816 -8.88 11.62 -24.89
CA GLY A 816 -10.10 10.85 -25.19
C GLY A 816 -11.35 11.48 -24.58
N SER A 817 -11.29 11.96 -23.32
CA SER A 817 -12.40 12.66 -22.68
C SER A 817 -12.72 13.98 -23.40
N THR A 818 -11.69 14.75 -23.79
CA THR A 818 -11.86 15.99 -24.57
C THR A 818 -12.59 15.77 -25.87
N VAL A 819 -12.16 14.77 -26.67
CA VAL A 819 -12.82 14.44 -27.95
C VAL A 819 -14.24 13.95 -27.73
N LEU A 820 -14.47 13.08 -26.74
CA LEU A 820 -15.80 12.58 -26.41
C LEU A 820 -16.73 13.72 -25.98
N SER A 821 -16.31 14.55 -25.05
CA SER A 821 -17.12 15.66 -24.54
C SER A 821 -17.40 16.71 -25.63
N LEU A 822 -16.40 17.02 -26.49
CA LEU A 822 -16.60 17.93 -27.62
C LEU A 822 -17.65 17.41 -28.60
N ILE A 823 -17.56 16.11 -29.00
CA ILE A 823 -18.50 15.50 -29.89
C ILE A 823 -19.91 15.48 -29.28
N THR A 824 -20.04 15.05 -28.03
CA THR A 824 -21.35 14.95 -27.38
C THR A 824 -21.98 16.31 -27.14
N THR A 825 -21.21 17.35 -26.76
CA THR A 825 -21.70 18.72 -26.61
C THR A 825 -22.12 19.32 -27.96
N ALA A 826 -21.31 19.13 -29.03
CA ALA A 826 -21.70 19.56 -30.37
C ALA A 826 -22.99 18.86 -30.87
N LEU A 827 -23.14 17.56 -30.61
CA LEU A 827 -24.37 16.84 -30.96
C LEU A 827 -25.62 17.40 -30.27
N VAL A 828 -25.51 17.78 -29.00
CA VAL A 828 -26.65 18.33 -28.24
C VAL A 828 -27.07 19.70 -28.80
N ILE A 829 -26.15 20.50 -29.31
CA ILE A 829 -26.45 21.82 -29.88
C ILE A 829 -26.93 21.72 -31.33
N GLU A 830 -26.30 20.85 -32.13
CA GLU A 830 -26.51 20.82 -33.57
C GLU A 830 -27.63 19.87 -34.05
N VAL A 831 -27.96 18.85 -33.25
CA VAL A 831 -29.04 17.91 -33.65
C VAL A 831 -30.39 18.47 -33.24
N PRO A 832 -31.31 18.81 -34.15
CA PRO A 832 -32.52 19.57 -33.86
C PRO A 832 -33.37 18.98 -32.73
N PHE A 833 -33.59 17.66 -32.74
CA PHE A 833 -34.36 16.98 -31.70
C PHE A 833 -33.71 17.15 -30.29
N LEU A 834 -32.36 17.13 -30.21
CA LEU A 834 -31.64 17.32 -28.94
C LEU A 834 -31.61 18.81 -28.57
N ALA A 835 -31.35 19.68 -29.54
CA ALA A 835 -31.35 21.12 -29.31
C ALA A 835 -32.70 21.61 -28.77
N ASP A 836 -33.81 21.17 -29.36
CA ASP A 836 -35.15 21.48 -28.87
C ASP A 836 -35.40 20.94 -27.46
N ALA A 837 -34.89 19.73 -27.15
CA ALA A 837 -35.06 19.11 -25.87
C ALA A 837 -34.26 19.84 -24.76
N PHE A 838 -33.11 20.46 -25.09
CA PHE A 838 -32.31 21.28 -24.20
C PHE A 838 -32.61 22.79 -24.28
N ASP A 839 -33.61 23.19 -25.09
CA ASP A 839 -34.03 24.57 -25.32
C ASP A 839 -32.92 25.44 -25.92
N PHE A 840 -32.08 24.86 -26.78
CA PHE A 840 -31.02 25.53 -27.52
C PHE A 840 -31.51 26.00 -28.87
N THR A 841 -30.98 27.16 -29.30
CA THR A 841 -31.07 27.60 -30.69
C THR A 841 -29.88 27.08 -31.50
N THR A 842 -30.11 26.81 -32.79
CA THR A 842 -29.01 26.51 -33.70
C THR A 842 -28.18 27.75 -33.93
N ILE A 843 -26.91 27.69 -33.55
CA ILE A 843 -25.95 28.77 -33.72
C ILE A 843 -25.19 28.63 -35.03
N ASP A 844 -24.77 29.77 -35.62
CA ASP A 844 -24.00 29.75 -36.87
C ASP A 844 -22.53 29.37 -36.61
N ALA A 845 -21.78 29.03 -37.66
CA ALA A 845 -20.38 28.65 -37.50
C ALA A 845 -19.49 29.76 -36.87
N ARG A 846 -19.84 31.04 -37.03
CA ARG A 846 -19.09 32.14 -36.44
C ARG A 846 -19.30 32.18 -34.93
N GLU A 847 -20.52 31.98 -34.48
CA GLU A 847 -20.93 31.92 -33.08
C GLU A 847 -20.26 30.73 -32.41
N PHE A 848 -20.32 29.55 -33.06
CA PHE A 848 -19.68 28.33 -32.58
C PHE A 848 -18.16 28.50 -32.38
N PHE A 849 -17.44 28.99 -33.40
CA PHE A 849 -16.01 29.18 -33.29
C PHE A 849 -15.63 30.35 -32.38
N THR A 850 -16.49 31.36 -32.21
CA THR A 850 -16.27 32.45 -31.24
C THR A 850 -16.39 31.90 -29.83
N ALA A 851 -17.41 31.11 -29.48
CA ALA A 851 -17.58 30.45 -28.23
C ALA A 851 -16.41 29.50 -27.89
N LEU A 852 -16.01 28.69 -28.87
CA LEU A 852 -14.84 27.81 -28.73
C LEU A 852 -13.53 28.57 -28.52
N GLY A 853 -13.33 29.68 -29.23
CA GLY A 853 -12.17 30.57 -29.10
C GLY A 853 -12.10 31.23 -27.71
N LEU A 854 -13.23 31.69 -27.19
CA LEU A 854 -13.35 32.22 -25.84
C LEU A 854 -12.99 31.14 -24.79
N ALA A 855 -13.53 29.95 -24.96
CA ALA A 855 -13.25 28.84 -24.06
C ALA A 855 -11.75 28.48 -24.04
N PHE A 856 -11.07 28.52 -25.18
CA PHE A 856 -9.64 28.21 -25.26
C PHE A 856 -8.78 29.20 -24.48
N LEU A 857 -9.25 30.44 -24.26
CA LEU A 857 -8.51 31.48 -23.49
C LEU A 857 -8.28 31.06 -22.03
N ILE A 858 -9.02 30.10 -21.47
CA ILE A 858 -8.78 29.62 -20.10
C ILE A 858 -7.39 29.03 -19.93
N ILE A 859 -6.82 28.45 -20.99
CA ILE A 859 -5.46 27.87 -20.93
C ILE A 859 -4.40 28.97 -20.69
N PRO A 860 -4.27 30.00 -21.54
CA PRO A 860 -3.27 31.04 -21.32
C PRO A 860 -3.55 31.89 -20.08
N LEU A 861 -4.81 32.14 -19.72
CA LEU A 861 -5.14 32.92 -18.51
C LEU A 861 -4.64 32.22 -17.25
N VAL A 862 -4.91 30.95 -17.09
CA VAL A 862 -4.42 30.18 -15.94
C VAL A 862 -2.90 30.02 -15.99
N GLU A 863 -2.29 29.84 -17.17
CA GLU A 863 -0.85 29.72 -17.30
C GLU A 863 -0.12 31.00 -16.88
N ILE A 864 -0.68 32.17 -17.15
CA ILE A 864 -0.13 33.47 -16.70
C ILE A 864 -0.08 33.52 -15.16
N VAL A 865 -1.18 33.14 -14.48
CA VAL A 865 -1.22 33.13 -13.01
C VAL A 865 -0.18 32.15 -12.47
N LYS A 866 -0.14 30.92 -12.97
CA LYS A 866 0.87 29.92 -12.59
C LYS A 866 2.31 30.40 -12.82
N ALA A 867 2.55 31.15 -13.91
CA ALA A 867 3.87 31.74 -14.19
C ALA A 867 4.27 32.80 -13.14
N ILE A 868 3.32 33.62 -12.72
CA ILE A 868 3.52 34.60 -11.63
C ILE A 868 3.81 33.88 -10.31
N GLU A 869 3.04 32.86 -9.95
CA GLU A 869 3.27 32.06 -8.75
C GLU A 869 4.66 31.41 -8.73
N ARG A 870 5.08 30.79 -9.84
CA ARG A 870 6.42 30.21 -9.97
C ARG A 870 7.50 31.27 -9.76
N ALA A 871 7.31 32.48 -10.29
CA ALA A 871 8.25 33.59 -10.12
C ALA A 871 8.33 34.06 -8.65
N VAL A 872 7.20 34.14 -7.96
CA VAL A 872 7.14 34.51 -6.55
C VAL A 872 7.82 33.47 -5.67
N ILE A 873 7.55 32.18 -5.90
CA ILE A 873 8.18 31.07 -5.15
C ILE A 873 9.69 31.08 -5.35
N LYS A 874 10.15 31.24 -6.60
CA LYS A 874 11.59 31.30 -6.91
C LYS A 874 12.29 32.48 -6.23
N ASN A 875 11.64 33.64 -6.16
CA ASN A 875 12.16 34.81 -5.47
C ASN A 875 12.20 34.63 -3.94
N LYS A 876 11.21 33.97 -3.34
CA LYS A 876 11.24 33.64 -1.90
C LYS A 876 12.37 32.66 -1.56
N ALA A 877 12.56 31.62 -2.38
CA ALA A 877 13.65 30.67 -2.20
C ALA A 877 15.02 31.32 -2.29
N LYS A 878 15.26 32.23 -3.26
CA LYS A 878 16.50 32.99 -3.35
C LYS A 878 16.76 33.87 -2.13
N LYS A 879 15.71 34.47 -1.54
CA LYS A 879 15.85 35.29 -0.32
C LYS A 879 16.17 34.46 0.93
N GLN A 880 15.75 33.20 0.99
CA GLN A 880 16.08 32.31 2.09
C GLN A 880 17.50 31.72 1.99
N THR A 881 18.03 31.56 0.78
CA THR A 881 19.40 31.06 0.54
C THR A 881 20.45 32.16 0.81
N VAL A 882 20.05 33.44 0.82
CA VAL A 882 20.95 34.60 1.07
C VAL A 882 20.93 35.03 2.56
N LYS A 883 20.01 34.49 3.38
CA LYS A 883 20.02 34.60 4.84
C LYS A 883 20.62 33.32 5.46
#